data_e251993ba1355dee03fd1117dc098ea9
#
_entry.id   e251993ba1355dee03fd1117dc098ea9
#
_cell.length_a   1.000
_cell.length_b   1.000
_cell.length_c   1.000
_cell.angle_alpha   90.00
_cell.angle_beta   90.00
_cell.angle_gamma   90.00
#
_symmetry.space_group_name_H-M   'P 1'
#
loop_
_entity.id
_entity.type
_entity.pdbx_description
1 polymer ?
#
loop_
_entity_poly.entity_id
_entity_poly.type
_entity_poly.pdbx_seq_one_letter_code
_entity_poly.pdbx_strand_id
1 'polypeptide(L)'
;LNEYSHGESPALYGYLVCKFNDTTAQHPDFEARRYLISQTTHSAVYSRLCKTTTTDYFPVSGTSVTDSITEVRTCNKSGTRVVSTTEKLGNGESITIENIYPDQIRFDTQTVLSAQATVLKKMVELNMINLPVQTVKKKGSKYIEGTFFTYKSVSGTCVVTDSIFRLENESGSPVLNPYVDIQGKLVCHSKFVWNQAFPVYDENMKPISISYKNKPATYLKWGHGGRYVIAKIDNYTSAQVNTNFALKGYLSTLAECKGSSDELYNCNKAIRENLPDNVLATTYTYDPVVGMTSETDPSGNANYSDYDSFGRLNCIRDCNNCVIEEMDYHWGSQTYVHTRTMLEGDGSTYIDKTVYYSDSEKPYQTVLKGITPAGKNLITYQEYDGMGRKDKSWLPIPTTYDYVGLYEFVVNGPSKYDNDSRLYSQTVYESSPLSRIVKRYGPGDAWGSSPVSTNYMTNTTSAPLNCINYQVNDTGTLLSLGNYLSEQLRVTETVDEDGNVSYVFVNGQDQVLLTRQMEGNKAHDTYYVYNDFGSLCFVLQPMYQEKANLDLYAFQYRYDDRMRCIEKKLPGVQAVKYVYDQSDRLVFSQDGKQRAAGKWMFYLYDPLQRLVVKGECSNTNTASVANTKVVCTRVNANSGLENSGYTSSFSFTSPLIYLVNYYDDYNFR
;
A
#
# COMPACT_ATOMS: atom_id res chain seq x y z
N LEU A 1 11.88 -18.36 -17.75
CA LEU A 1 11.37 -19.62 -18.30
C LEU A 1 10.24 -20.13 -17.43
N ASN A 2 9.09 -20.42 -18.01
CA ASN A 2 7.92 -20.93 -17.29
C ASN A 2 7.77 -22.42 -17.54
N GLU A 3 7.64 -23.19 -16.47
CA GLU A 3 7.35 -24.61 -16.54
C GLU A 3 5.91 -24.86 -16.07
N TYR A 4 5.17 -25.66 -16.82
CA TYR A 4 3.77 -26.00 -16.53
C TYR A 4 3.60 -27.47 -16.27
N SER A 5 2.85 -27.81 -15.24
CA SER A 5 2.34 -29.16 -15.05
C SER A 5 0.98 -29.31 -15.76
N HIS A 6 0.75 -30.46 -16.34
CA HIS A 6 -0.52 -30.83 -16.97
C HIS A 6 -1.26 -31.82 -16.08
N GLY A 7 -2.54 -31.60 -15.87
CA GLY A 7 -3.41 -32.50 -15.14
C GLY A 7 -4.69 -32.76 -15.91
N GLU A 8 -5.24 -33.97 -15.80
CA GLU A 8 -6.55 -34.28 -16.31
C GLU A 8 -7.58 -34.04 -15.20
N SER A 9 -8.63 -33.26 -15.49
CA SER A 9 -9.76 -33.14 -14.60
C SER A 9 -10.71 -34.34 -14.81
N PRO A 10 -11.52 -34.70 -13.81
CA PRO A 10 -12.65 -35.64 -14.03
C PRO A 10 -13.49 -35.17 -15.21
N ALA A 11 -13.96 -36.11 -16.02
CA ALA A 11 -14.77 -35.82 -17.17
C ALA A 11 -15.97 -34.95 -16.79
N LEU A 12 -16.07 -33.77 -17.40
CA LEU A 12 -17.24 -32.91 -17.29
C LEU A 12 -18.23 -33.31 -18.36
N TYR A 13 -19.49 -33.62 -17.96
CA TYR A 13 -20.56 -33.92 -18.89
C TYR A 13 -21.28 -32.63 -19.26
N GLY A 14 -21.15 -32.23 -20.51
CA GLY A 14 -21.94 -31.13 -21.10
C GLY A 14 -23.14 -31.68 -21.82
N TYR A 15 -24.26 -31.03 -21.67
CA TYR A 15 -25.46 -31.34 -22.42
C TYR A 15 -25.75 -30.22 -23.40
N LEU A 16 -25.68 -30.51 -24.70
CA LEU A 16 -26.12 -29.59 -25.73
C LEU A 16 -27.60 -29.81 -25.97
N VAL A 17 -28.42 -28.82 -25.68
CA VAL A 17 -29.87 -28.84 -25.97
C VAL A 17 -30.12 -27.92 -27.15
N CYS A 18 -30.35 -28.49 -28.32
CA CYS A 18 -30.75 -27.73 -29.52
C CYS A 18 -32.27 -27.75 -29.68
N LYS A 19 -32.89 -26.57 -29.75
CA LYS A 19 -34.28 -26.42 -30.12
C LYS A 19 -34.38 -26.31 -31.64
N PHE A 20 -35.04 -27.27 -32.29
CA PHE A 20 -35.38 -27.18 -33.71
C PHE A 20 -36.73 -26.53 -33.86
N ASN A 21 -36.80 -25.39 -34.53
CA ASN A 21 -38.03 -24.85 -35.06
C ASN A 21 -38.27 -25.50 -36.42
N ASP A 22 -39.14 -26.49 -36.49
CA ASP A 22 -39.63 -27.03 -37.76
C ASP A 22 -40.71 -26.09 -38.31
N THR A 23 -40.34 -25.28 -39.29
CA THR A 23 -41.25 -24.34 -39.95
C THR A 23 -42.09 -24.99 -41.06
N THR A 24 -42.01 -26.31 -41.24
CA THR A 24 -42.72 -27.03 -42.36
C THR A 24 -43.95 -27.83 -41.93
N ALA A 25 -44.30 -27.88 -40.64
CA ALA A 25 -45.50 -28.59 -40.19
C ALA A 25 -46.77 -27.74 -40.32
N GLN A 26 -47.55 -27.98 -41.36
CA GLN A 26 -48.89 -27.41 -41.57
C GLN A 26 -49.92 -28.04 -40.62
N HIS A 27 -49.73 -28.06 -39.31
CA HIS A 27 -50.77 -28.42 -38.34
C HIS A 27 -50.82 -27.45 -37.19
N PRO A 28 -51.94 -26.74 -36.99
CA PRO A 28 -52.00 -25.65 -35.98
C PRO A 28 -52.01 -26.11 -34.53
N ASP A 29 -52.11 -27.42 -34.23
CA ASP A 29 -52.30 -27.91 -32.86
C ASP A 29 -51.14 -28.69 -32.25
N PHE A 30 -49.96 -28.72 -32.87
CA PHE A 30 -48.78 -29.39 -32.34
C PHE A 30 -47.57 -28.45 -32.33
N GLU A 31 -47.38 -27.72 -31.24
CA GLU A 31 -46.05 -27.23 -30.87
C GLU A 31 -45.15 -28.40 -30.45
N ALA A 32 -44.76 -29.25 -31.41
CA ALA A 32 -43.73 -30.25 -31.16
C ALA A 32 -42.37 -29.59 -31.03
N ARG A 33 -42.08 -29.13 -29.82
CA ARG A 33 -40.72 -28.69 -29.47
C ARG A 33 -39.81 -29.92 -29.46
N ARG A 34 -39.16 -30.20 -30.58
CA ARG A 34 -38.11 -31.22 -30.62
C ARG A 34 -36.83 -30.68 -30.04
N TYR A 35 -36.37 -31.28 -28.97
CA TYR A 35 -35.06 -31.02 -28.38
C TYR A 35 -34.15 -32.21 -28.72
N LEU A 36 -33.02 -31.94 -29.36
CA LEU A 36 -31.90 -32.88 -29.42
C LEU A 36 -31.05 -32.67 -28.19
N ILE A 37 -30.99 -33.67 -27.32
CA ILE A 37 -30.10 -33.66 -26.17
C ILE A 37 -28.91 -34.54 -26.55
N SER A 38 -27.74 -33.92 -26.76
CA SER A 38 -26.48 -34.62 -26.95
C SER A 38 -25.66 -34.51 -25.70
N GLN A 39 -25.25 -35.63 -25.12
CA GLN A 39 -24.28 -35.67 -24.05
C GLN A 39 -22.91 -35.68 -24.67
N THR A 40 -22.12 -34.65 -24.40
CA THR A 40 -20.69 -34.60 -24.78
C THR A 40 -19.83 -34.75 -23.54
N THR A 41 -18.85 -35.61 -23.62
CA THR A 41 -17.84 -35.76 -22.56
C THR A 41 -16.68 -34.83 -22.91
N HIS A 42 -16.51 -33.82 -22.09
CA HIS A 42 -15.35 -32.94 -22.21
C HIS A 42 -14.29 -33.33 -21.18
N SER A 43 -13.16 -33.85 -21.60
CA SER A 43 -11.96 -33.93 -20.77
C SER A 43 -11.27 -32.57 -20.84
N ALA A 44 -11.29 -31.84 -19.77
CA ALA A 44 -10.53 -30.60 -19.66
C ALA A 44 -9.10 -30.96 -19.25
N VAL A 45 -8.16 -30.81 -20.19
CA VAL A 45 -6.72 -30.77 -19.87
C VAL A 45 -6.41 -29.35 -19.43
N TYR A 46 -5.95 -29.19 -18.20
CA TYR A 46 -5.48 -27.90 -17.70
C TYR A 46 -3.97 -27.90 -17.59
N SER A 47 -3.32 -26.81 -18.00
CA SER A 47 -1.91 -26.56 -17.73
C SER A 47 -1.78 -25.58 -16.57
N ARG A 48 -0.83 -25.83 -15.72
CA ARG A 48 -0.56 -25.03 -14.53
C ARG A 48 0.87 -24.60 -14.48
N LEU A 49 1.08 -23.31 -14.21
CA LEU A 49 2.39 -22.77 -13.95
C LEU A 49 2.93 -23.35 -12.63
N CYS A 50 3.97 -24.18 -12.68
CA CYS A 50 4.61 -24.77 -11.52
C CYS A 50 5.99 -24.20 -11.21
N LYS A 51 6.63 -23.59 -12.20
CA LYS A 51 7.92 -22.94 -12.00
C LYS A 51 8.11 -21.80 -12.98
N THR A 52 8.57 -20.68 -12.47
CA THR A 52 9.03 -19.53 -13.24
C THR A 52 10.49 -19.28 -12.90
N THR A 53 11.34 -19.13 -13.90
CA THR A 53 12.71 -18.66 -13.73
C THR A 53 12.85 -17.35 -14.47
N THR A 54 13.10 -16.28 -13.75
CA THR A 54 13.44 -14.96 -14.31
C THR A 54 14.96 -14.82 -14.24
N THR A 55 15.59 -14.50 -15.36
CA THR A 55 17.03 -14.32 -15.45
C THR A 55 17.29 -12.94 -16.02
N ASP A 56 17.95 -12.09 -15.27
CA ASP A 56 18.40 -10.78 -15.71
C ASP A 56 19.82 -10.91 -16.27
N TYR A 57 20.00 -10.40 -17.47
CA TYR A 57 21.31 -10.39 -18.13
C TYR A 57 21.94 -9.01 -17.96
N PHE A 58 23.15 -8.99 -17.39
CA PHE A 58 23.95 -7.79 -17.24
C PHE A 58 25.13 -7.85 -18.21
N PRO A 59 25.19 -7.03 -19.26
CA PRO A 59 26.30 -7.02 -20.18
C PRO A 59 27.52 -6.38 -19.51
N VAL A 60 28.42 -7.19 -19.02
CA VAL A 60 29.75 -6.75 -18.56
C VAL A 60 30.74 -7.16 -19.64
N SER A 61 31.35 -6.20 -20.34
CA SER A 61 32.54 -6.36 -21.22
C SER A 61 32.64 -7.71 -21.96
N GLY A 62 31.58 -8.15 -22.63
CA GLY A 62 31.56 -9.35 -23.50
C GLY A 62 31.20 -10.68 -22.81
N THR A 63 30.94 -10.70 -21.53
CA THR A 63 30.38 -11.83 -20.78
C THR A 63 29.02 -11.47 -20.21
N SER A 64 27.99 -12.28 -20.47
CA SER A 64 26.69 -12.12 -19.82
C SER A 64 26.75 -12.72 -18.41
N VAL A 65 26.60 -11.89 -17.40
CA VAL A 65 26.41 -12.32 -16.01
C VAL A 65 24.91 -12.42 -15.76
N THR A 66 24.46 -13.49 -15.12
CA THR A 66 23.05 -13.74 -14.88
C THR A 66 22.74 -13.77 -13.40
N ASP A 67 21.85 -12.86 -12.94
CA ASP A 67 21.13 -13.08 -11.67
C ASP A 67 19.82 -13.80 -12.01
N SER A 68 19.53 -14.90 -11.30
CA SER A 68 18.33 -15.69 -11.55
C SER A 68 17.48 -15.82 -10.31
N ILE A 69 16.23 -15.41 -10.40
CA ILE A 69 15.21 -15.66 -9.40
C ILE A 69 14.35 -16.83 -9.89
N THR A 70 14.28 -17.90 -9.10
CA THR A 70 13.44 -19.05 -9.41
C THR A 70 12.29 -19.18 -8.43
N GLU A 71 11.06 -19.02 -8.93
CA GLU A 71 9.84 -19.28 -8.18
C GLU A 71 9.34 -20.71 -8.47
N VAL A 72 9.16 -21.50 -7.42
CA VAL A 72 8.60 -22.86 -7.50
C VAL A 72 7.28 -22.91 -6.75
N ARG A 73 6.20 -23.30 -7.45
CA ARG A 73 4.86 -23.46 -6.89
C ARG A 73 4.54 -24.91 -6.65
N THR A 74 4.23 -25.27 -5.40
CA THR A 74 3.74 -26.58 -5.05
C THR A 74 2.23 -26.55 -4.95
N CYS A 75 1.55 -27.45 -5.68
CA CYS A 75 0.11 -27.55 -5.68
C CYS A 75 -0.37 -28.73 -4.83
N ASN A 76 -1.65 -28.69 -4.41
CA ASN A 76 -2.29 -29.84 -3.76
C ASN A 76 -2.39 -31.05 -4.72
N LYS A 77 -2.75 -32.22 -4.18
CA LYS A 77 -2.83 -33.49 -4.94
C LYS A 77 -3.75 -33.43 -6.17
N SER A 78 -4.89 -32.72 -6.06
CA SER A 78 -5.79 -32.49 -7.19
C SER A 78 -5.30 -31.42 -8.15
N GLY A 79 -4.22 -30.75 -7.79
CA GLY A 79 -3.63 -29.70 -8.57
C GLY A 79 -4.47 -28.42 -8.71
N THR A 80 -5.48 -28.19 -7.89
CA THR A 80 -6.40 -27.05 -8.01
C THR A 80 -5.93 -25.79 -7.29
N ARG A 81 -4.97 -25.91 -6.35
CA ARG A 81 -4.51 -24.80 -5.52
C ARG A 81 -3.01 -24.83 -5.29
N VAL A 82 -2.41 -23.66 -5.16
CA VAL A 82 -1.03 -23.49 -4.73
C VAL A 82 -0.97 -23.58 -3.20
N VAL A 83 -0.34 -24.60 -2.65
CA VAL A 83 -0.15 -24.78 -1.20
C VAL A 83 1.14 -24.16 -0.71
N SER A 84 2.16 -24.08 -1.55
CA SER A 84 3.36 -23.29 -1.25
C SER A 84 3.97 -22.67 -2.50
N THR A 85 4.58 -21.52 -2.31
CA THR A 85 5.41 -20.83 -3.29
C THR A 85 6.78 -20.62 -2.68
N THR A 86 7.83 -21.11 -3.32
CA THR A 86 9.21 -20.90 -2.89
C THR A 86 9.94 -20.08 -3.95
N GLU A 87 10.44 -18.95 -3.55
CA GLU A 87 11.32 -18.10 -4.33
C GLU A 87 12.76 -18.36 -3.90
N LYS A 88 13.61 -18.75 -4.82
CA LYS A 88 15.06 -18.87 -4.61
C LYS A 88 15.74 -17.66 -5.19
N LEU A 89 16.46 -16.95 -4.34
CA LEU A 89 17.20 -15.75 -4.69
C LEU A 89 18.60 -16.12 -5.24
N GLY A 90 19.20 -15.22 -6.03
CA GLY A 90 20.56 -15.44 -6.61
C GLY A 90 21.66 -15.67 -5.58
N ASN A 91 21.50 -15.17 -4.35
CA ASN A 91 22.44 -15.41 -3.24
C ASN A 91 22.26 -16.79 -2.54
N GLY A 92 21.34 -17.64 -3.02
CA GLY A 92 21.03 -18.94 -2.46
C GLY A 92 20.04 -18.94 -1.30
N GLU A 93 19.60 -17.79 -0.82
CA GLU A 93 18.51 -17.70 0.15
C GLU A 93 17.18 -18.11 -0.48
N SER A 94 16.23 -18.52 0.34
CA SER A 94 14.89 -18.87 -0.13
C SER A 94 13.82 -18.21 0.74
N ILE A 95 12.78 -17.71 0.06
CA ILE A 95 11.57 -17.21 0.70
C ILE A 95 10.43 -18.15 0.32
N THR A 96 9.76 -18.71 1.32
CA THR A 96 8.65 -19.64 1.11
C THR A 96 7.38 -19.08 1.74
N ILE A 97 6.31 -19.02 0.97
CA ILE A 97 4.95 -18.75 1.45
C ILE A 97 4.20 -20.08 1.47
N GLU A 98 3.66 -20.47 2.62
CA GLU A 98 2.87 -21.68 2.79
C GLU A 98 1.43 -21.31 3.17
N ASN A 99 0.47 -21.97 2.53
CA ASN A 99 -0.95 -21.80 2.79
C ASN A 99 -1.54 -23.12 3.30
N ILE A 100 -2.36 -23.02 4.33
CA ILE A 100 -3.17 -24.11 4.86
C ILE A 100 -4.64 -23.78 4.62
N TYR A 101 -5.36 -24.73 4.03
CA TYR A 101 -6.74 -24.59 3.62
C TYR A 101 -7.68 -25.43 4.50
N PRO A 102 -9.00 -25.18 4.49
CA PRO A 102 -9.97 -25.89 5.35
C PRO A 102 -9.90 -27.40 5.27
N ASP A 103 -9.70 -27.95 4.06
CA ASP A 103 -9.62 -29.41 3.81
C ASP A 103 -8.31 -30.05 4.27
N GLN A 104 -7.31 -29.26 4.64
CA GLN A 104 -6.03 -29.71 5.19
C GLN A 104 -5.98 -29.68 6.73
N ILE A 105 -7.02 -29.15 7.38
CA ILE A 105 -7.09 -29.10 8.84
C ILE A 105 -7.30 -30.49 9.40
N ARG A 106 -6.42 -30.91 10.33
CA ARG A 106 -6.56 -32.16 11.06
C ARG A 106 -7.62 -31.98 12.15
N PHE A 107 -8.51 -32.95 12.27
CA PHE A 107 -9.51 -33.02 13.32
C PHE A 107 -9.21 -34.22 14.22
N ASP A 108 -8.89 -33.96 15.49
CA ASP A 108 -8.67 -34.99 16.51
C ASP A 108 -9.97 -35.54 17.07
N THR A 109 -11.09 -34.83 16.87
CA THR A 109 -12.47 -35.29 17.14
C THR A 109 -13.41 -34.88 16.02
N GLN A 110 -14.51 -35.64 15.88
CA GLN A 110 -15.56 -35.36 14.89
C GLN A 110 -16.94 -35.15 15.54
N THR A 111 -17.05 -35.35 16.85
CA THR A 111 -18.34 -35.44 17.54
C THR A 111 -18.73 -34.18 18.28
N VAL A 112 -17.78 -33.50 18.92
CA VAL A 112 -18.00 -32.25 19.64
C VAL A 112 -17.12 -31.17 18.99
N LEU A 113 -17.72 -30.23 18.29
CA LEU A 113 -17.00 -29.19 17.56
C LEU A 113 -17.39 -27.79 18.03
N SER A 114 -16.38 -26.93 18.21
CA SER A 114 -16.61 -25.49 18.40
C SER A 114 -17.25 -24.86 17.16
N ALA A 115 -17.80 -23.67 17.31
CA ALA A 115 -18.41 -22.91 16.21
C ALA A 115 -17.43 -22.75 15.03
N GLN A 116 -16.16 -22.39 15.29
CA GLN A 116 -15.13 -22.24 14.23
C GLN A 116 -14.83 -23.58 13.56
N ALA A 117 -14.66 -24.66 14.32
CA ALA A 117 -14.40 -25.99 13.76
C ALA A 117 -15.58 -26.50 12.90
N THR A 118 -16.80 -26.24 13.31
CA THR A 118 -18.02 -26.55 12.54
C THR A 118 -18.04 -25.80 11.22
N VAL A 119 -17.66 -24.52 11.24
CA VAL A 119 -17.60 -23.68 10.02
C VAL A 119 -16.54 -24.20 9.06
N LEU A 120 -15.38 -24.66 9.51
CA LEU A 120 -14.36 -25.23 8.63
C LEU A 120 -14.87 -26.50 7.92
N LYS A 121 -15.59 -27.40 8.61
CA LYS A 121 -16.26 -28.53 7.96
C LYS A 121 -17.24 -28.08 6.88
N LYS A 122 -18.07 -27.09 7.22
CA LYS A 122 -19.03 -26.53 6.29
C LYS A 122 -18.36 -25.90 5.06
N MET A 123 -17.21 -25.23 5.23
CA MET A 123 -16.44 -24.70 4.09
C MET A 123 -16.03 -25.81 3.13
N VAL A 124 -15.61 -26.96 3.66
CA VAL A 124 -15.28 -28.13 2.83
C VAL A 124 -16.53 -28.67 2.12
N GLU A 125 -17.64 -28.81 2.82
CA GLU A 125 -18.92 -29.26 2.25
C GLU A 125 -19.45 -28.34 1.14
N LEU A 126 -19.28 -27.01 1.31
CA LEU A 126 -19.65 -25.99 0.33
C LEU A 126 -18.60 -25.78 -0.77
N ASN A 127 -17.53 -26.58 -0.80
CA ASN A 127 -16.38 -26.42 -1.71
C ASN A 127 -15.71 -25.03 -1.63
N MET A 128 -15.78 -24.36 -0.47
CA MET A 128 -15.11 -23.07 -0.19
C MET A 128 -13.67 -23.31 0.28
N ILE A 129 -12.93 -24.12 -0.47
CA ILE A 129 -11.62 -24.62 -0.11
C ILE A 129 -10.45 -23.75 -0.60
N ASN A 130 -10.73 -22.63 -1.27
CA ASN A 130 -9.71 -21.72 -1.80
C ASN A 130 -9.37 -20.56 -0.84
N LEU A 131 -10.08 -20.45 0.29
CA LEU A 131 -9.80 -19.45 1.32
C LEU A 131 -8.83 -20.03 2.34
N PRO A 132 -7.64 -19.45 2.55
CA PRO A 132 -6.66 -19.99 3.47
C PRO A 132 -7.09 -19.81 4.92
N VAL A 133 -6.86 -20.82 5.76
CA VAL A 133 -6.99 -20.73 7.22
C VAL A 133 -5.71 -20.15 7.85
N GLN A 134 -4.57 -20.48 7.26
CA GLN A 134 -3.29 -19.91 7.68
C GLN A 134 -2.41 -19.67 6.46
N THR A 135 -1.73 -18.55 6.46
CA THR A 135 -0.63 -18.25 5.54
C THR A 135 0.59 -17.89 6.37
N VAL A 136 1.74 -18.49 6.07
CA VAL A 136 3.02 -18.14 6.71
C VAL A 136 4.09 -17.90 5.66
N LYS A 137 4.97 -16.95 5.94
CA LYS A 137 6.14 -16.61 5.12
C LYS A 137 7.40 -16.98 5.91
N LYS A 138 8.31 -17.67 5.23
CA LYS A 138 9.58 -18.10 5.81
C LYS A 138 10.75 -17.56 4.99
N LYS A 139 11.84 -17.20 5.66
CA LYS A 139 13.16 -16.99 5.07
C LYS A 139 14.06 -18.14 5.54
N GLY A 140 14.40 -19.06 4.62
CA GLY A 140 15.01 -20.33 5.00
C GLY A 140 14.12 -21.11 5.98
N SER A 141 14.63 -21.40 7.18
CA SER A 141 13.88 -22.07 8.25
C SER A 141 13.13 -21.13 9.20
N LYS A 142 13.35 -19.80 9.14
CA LYS A 142 12.75 -18.82 10.04
C LYS A 142 11.38 -18.36 9.55
N TYR A 143 10.40 -18.35 10.44
CA TYR A 143 9.04 -17.86 10.18
C TYR A 143 8.99 -16.36 10.44
N ILE A 144 8.93 -15.57 9.38
CA ILE A 144 9.08 -14.10 9.43
C ILE A 144 7.76 -13.33 9.38
N GLU A 145 6.72 -13.92 8.84
CA GLU A 145 5.39 -13.30 8.76
C GLU A 145 4.32 -14.39 8.76
N GLY A 146 3.13 -14.07 9.25
CA GLY A 146 1.99 -14.99 9.18
C GLY A 146 0.66 -14.32 9.40
N THR A 147 -0.37 -14.91 8.81
CA THR A 147 -1.77 -14.52 8.99
C THR A 147 -2.59 -15.77 9.25
N PHE A 148 -3.43 -15.71 10.28
CA PHE A 148 -4.39 -16.76 10.60
C PHE A 148 -5.81 -16.18 10.51
N PHE A 149 -6.70 -16.90 9.85
CA PHE A 149 -8.08 -16.48 9.59
C PHE A 149 -9.05 -17.39 10.34
N THR A 150 -10.04 -16.79 10.96
CA THR A 150 -11.24 -17.50 11.40
C THR A 150 -12.43 -17.12 10.53
N TYR A 151 -13.38 -18.02 10.44
CA TYR A 151 -14.57 -17.88 9.60
C TYR A 151 -15.82 -18.06 10.42
N LYS A 152 -16.93 -17.47 9.97
CA LYS A 152 -18.26 -17.68 10.56
C LYS A 152 -19.32 -17.90 9.49
N SER A 153 -20.37 -18.62 9.85
CA SER A 153 -21.55 -18.78 9.01
C SER A 153 -22.53 -17.64 9.29
N VAL A 154 -22.93 -16.93 8.25
CA VAL A 154 -23.96 -15.86 8.34
C VAL A 154 -25.33 -16.44 7.99
N SER A 155 -25.37 -17.41 7.07
CA SER A 155 -26.58 -18.15 6.70
C SER A 155 -26.28 -19.61 6.46
N GLY A 156 -27.29 -20.42 6.22
CA GLY A 156 -27.13 -21.87 5.95
C GLY A 156 -26.09 -22.21 4.88
N THR A 157 -25.85 -21.36 3.90
CA THR A 157 -25.00 -21.62 2.73
C THR A 157 -23.85 -20.61 2.59
N CYS A 158 -23.74 -19.62 3.48
CA CYS A 158 -22.76 -18.56 3.36
C CYS A 158 -21.79 -18.56 4.54
N VAL A 159 -20.51 -18.56 4.22
CA VAL A 159 -19.40 -18.43 5.17
C VAL A 159 -18.59 -17.19 4.81
N VAL A 160 -18.23 -16.39 5.81
CA VAL A 160 -17.47 -15.15 5.67
C VAL A 160 -16.31 -15.12 6.66
N THR A 161 -15.33 -14.24 6.44
CA THR A 161 -14.25 -14.03 7.38
C THR A 161 -14.80 -13.46 8.69
N ASP A 162 -14.40 -14.03 9.82
CA ASP A 162 -14.76 -13.56 11.16
C ASP A 162 -13.66 -12.68 11.75
N SER A 163 -12.45 -13.20 11.85
CA SER A 163 -11.31 -12.48 12.42
C SER A 163 -10.01 -12.80 11.69
N ILE A 164 -9.10 -11.86 11.76
CA ILE A 164 -7.74 -11.95 11.22
C ILE A 164 -6.76 -11.78 12.38
N PHE A 165 -5.81 -12.70 12.48
CA PHE A 165 -4.72 -12.68 13.43
C PHE A 165 -3.40 -12.50 12.69
N ARG A 166 -2.46 -11.78 13.28
CA ARG A 166 -1.11 -11.60 12.76
C ARG A 166 -0.10 -12.33 13.63
N LEU A 167 0.91 -12.88 13.00
CA LEU A 167 2.03 -13.54 13.69
C LEU A 167 2.95 -12.46 14.31
N GLU A 168 3.20 -12.57 15.62
CA GLU A 168 4.19 -11.79 16.36
C GLU A 168 5.30 -12.77 16.78
N ASN A 169 6.40 -12.83 16.03
CA ASN A 169 7.40 -13.91 16.16
C ASN A 169 8.83 -13.41 15.87
N GLU A 170 9.37 -12.57 16.76
CA GLU A 170 10.75 -12.03 16.63
C GLU A 170 11.83 -13.12 16.51
N SER A 171 11.65 -14.24 17.20
CA SER A 171 12.63 -15.34 17.19
C SER A 171 12.68 -16.13 15.88
N GLY A 172 11.69 -15.96 14.99
CA GLY A 172 11.55 -16.77 13.78
C GLY A 172 11.26 -18.25 14.06
N SER A 173 10.82 -18.59 15.29
CA SER A 173 10.55 -19.97 15.70
C SER A 173 9.51 -20.65 14.82
N PRO A 174 9.54 -21.99 14.67
CA PRO A 174 8.55 -22.73 13.89
C PRO A 174 7.11 -22.44 14.36
N VAL A 175 6.22 -22.25 13.41
CA VAL A 175 4.79 -21.99 13.63
C VAL A 175 4.02 -23.29 13.53
N LEU A 176 3.19 -23.58 14.56
CA LEU A 176 2.31 -24.74 14.58
C LEU A 176 1.23 -24.61 13.50
N ASN A 177 1.01 -25.66 12.72
CA ASN A 177 -0.12 -25.73 11.81
C ASN A 177 -1.44 -25.83 12.60
N PRO A 178 -2.49 -25.15 12.17
CA PRO A 178 -3.79 -25.18 12.84
C PRO A 178 -4.40 -26.59 12.77
N TYR A 179 -5.10 -26.97 13.84
CA TYR A 179 -5.83 -28.23 13.94
C TYR A 179 -7.03 -28.09 14.89
N VAL A 180 -7.92 -29.04 14.85
CA VAL A 180 -9.02 -29.14 15.81
C VAL A 180 -8.65 -30.21 16.84
N ASP A 181 -8.59 -29.79 18.12
CA ASP A 181 -8.19 -30.67 19.22
C ASP A 181 -9.30 -31.65 19.65
N ILE A 182 -9.01 -32.49 20.65
CA ILE A 182 -9.96 -33.50 21.17
C ILE A 182 -11.20 -32.89 21.84
N GLN A 183 -11.14 -31.61 22.26
CA GLN A 183 -12.28 -30.85 22.77
C GLN A 183 -13.07 -30.18 21.64
N GLY A 184 -12.69 -30.36 20.39
CA GLY A 184 -13.34 -29.78 19.22
C GLY A 184 -13.02 -28.30 19.00
N LYS A 185 -11.99 -27.77 19.65
CA LYS A 185 -11.57 -26.38 19.52
C LYS A 185 -10.55 -26.22 18.39
N LEU A 186 -10.75 -25.21 17.54
CA LEU A 186 -9.72 -24.82 16.57
C LEU A 186 -8.53 -24.20 17.31
N VAL A 187 -7.37 -24.80 17.18
CA VAL A 187 -6.11 -24.38 17.80
C VAL A 187 -5.18 -23.81 16.72
N CYS A 188 -4.61 -22.66 16.98
CA CYS A 188 -3.53 -22.05 16.19
C CYS A 188 -2.30 -21.82 17.07
N HIS A 189 -1.18 -21.47 16.46
CA HIS A 189 0.04 -21.13 17.18
C HIS A 189 -0.18 -19.93 18.11
N SER A 190 0.34 -19.97 19.34
CA SER A 190 0.11 -18.95 20.40
C SER A 190 0.64 -17.55 20.05
N LYS A 191 1.56 -17.44 19.11
CA LYS A 191 2.11 -16.18 18.60
C LYS A 191 1.19 -15.48 17.57
N PHE A 192 0.07 -16.08 17.15
CA PHE A 192 -0.94 -15.40 16.38
C PHE A 192 -1.78 -14.53 17.30
N VAL A 193 -1.65 -13.22 17.16
CA VAL A 193 -2.34 -12.22 17.96
C VAL A 193 -3.47 -11.60 17.15
N TRP A 194 -4.64 -11.43 17.80
CA TRP A 194 -5.80 -10.82 17.16
C TRP A 194 -5.48 -9.42 16.61
N ASN A 195 -5.86 -9.15 15.39
CA ASN A 195 -5.59 -7.89 14.67
C ASN A 195 -6.86 -7.18 14.24
N GLN A 196 -7.82 -7.92 13.69
CA GLN A 196 -9.03 -7.36 13.09
C GLN A 196 -10.18 -8.35 13.15
N ALA A 197 -11.40 -7.86 13.33
CA ALA A 197 -12.61 -8.68 13.24
C ALA A 197 -13.70 -7.97 12.42
N PHE A 198 -14.59 -8.79 11.86
CA PHE A 198 -15.77 -8.38 11.10
C PHE A 198 -17.03 -8.89 11.81
N PRO A 199 -17.44 -8.24 12.91
CA PRO A 199 -18.49 -8.79 13.76
C PRO A 199 -19.85 -8.90 13.09
N VAL A 200 -20.18 -8.00 12.17
CA VAL A 200 -21.49 -7.94 11.51
C VAL A 200 -21.35 -7.77 10.02
N TYR A 201 -22.21 -8.48 9.27
CA TYR A 201 -22.37 -8.42 7.82
C TYR A 201 -23.81 -8.08 7.46
N ASP A 202 -24.04 -7.47 6.31
CA ASP A 202 -25.37 -7.25 5.75
C ASP A 202 -25.91 -8.49 5.00
N GLU A 203 -27.12 -8.38 4.45
CA GLU A 203 -27.76 -9.42 3.66
C GLU A 203 -27.02 -9.79 2.36
N ASN A 204 -26.18 -8.86 1.85
CA ASN A 204 -25.34 -9.05 0.66
C ASN A 204 -23.93 -9.57 1.02
N MET A 205 -23.71 -10.02 2.25
CA MET A 205 -22.42 -10.51 2.77
C MET A 205 -21.32 -9.46 2.74
N LYS A 206 -21.68 -8.18 2.86
CA LYS A 206 -20.72 -7.07 3.00
C LYS A 206 -20.50 -6.77 4.48
N PRO A 207 -19.25 -6.56 4.92
CA PRO A 207 -18.98 -6.17 6.32
C PRO A 207 -19.57 -4.78 6.61
N ILE A 208 -20.39 -4.68 7.64
CA ILE A 208 -20.95 -3.39 8.11
C ILE A 208 -20.30 -2.93 9.43
N SER A 209 -19.49 -3.75 10.06
CA SER A 209 -18.73 -3.37 11.24
C SER A 209 -17.36 -4.03 11.18
N ILE A 210 -16.33 -3.23 11.44
CA ILE A 210 -14.95 -3.69 11.49
C ILE A 210 -14.36 -3.24 12.83
N SER A 211 -13.82 -4.19 13.59
CA SER A 211 -13.11 -3.92 14.83
C SER A 211 -11.60 -4.12 14.60
N TYR A 212 -10.79 -3.29 15.22
CA TYR A 212 -9.34 -3.33 15.05
C TYR A 212 -8.64 -3.37 16.42
N LYS A 213 -7.45 -4.00 16.45
CA LYS A 213 -6.59 -4.01 17.63
C LYS A 213 -6.08 -2.61 17.98
N ASN A 214 -5.65 -1.88 16.99
CA ASN A 214 -4.85 -0.67 17.14
C ASN A 214 -5.54 0.63 16.68
N LYS A 215 -6.79 0.58 16.26
CA LYS A 215 -7.57 1.77 15.89
C LYS A 215 -9.05 1.61 16.28
N PRO A 216 -9.85 2.69 16.25
CA PRO A 216 -11.27 2.62 16.54
C PRO A 216 -12.03 1.68 15.62
N ALA A 217 -13.17 1.16 16.09
CA ALA A 217 -14.08 0.42 15.24
C ALA A 217 -14.65 1.34 14.14
N THR A 218 -14.90 0.76 12.97
CA THR A 218 -15.49 1.44 11.83
C THR A 218 -16.85 0.80 11.51
N TYR A 219 -17.87 1.61 11.38
CA TYR A 219 -19.14 1.22 10.80
C TYR A 219 -19.19 1.61 9.33
N LEU A 220 -19.70 0.71 8.48
CA LEU A 220 -19.89 0.92 7.06
C LEU A 220 -21.38 0.77 6.70
N LYS A 221 -21.92 1.71 5.97
CA LYS A 221 -23.23 1.57 5.35
C LYS A 221 -23.06 1.39 3.85
N TRP A 222 -23.66 0.36 3.31
CA TRP A 222 -23.67 0.05 1.88
C TRP A 222 -24.97 0.51 1.25
N GLY A 223 -24.89 1.03 0.04
CA GLY A 223 -26.03 1.42 -0.80
C GLY A 223 -26.00 0.71 -2.16
N HIS A 224 -26.97 1.02 -3.01
CA HIS A 224 -27.09 0.49 -4.37
C HIS A 224 -27.02 -1.05 -4.44
N GLY A 225 -27.72 -1.75 -3.56
CA GLY A 225 -27.68 -3.22 -3.50
C GLY A 225 -26.34 -3.78 -3.03
N GLY A 226 -25.61 -3.07 -2.17
CA GLY A 226 -24.32 -3.48 -1.61
C GLY A 226 -23.12 -3.24 -2.54
N ARG A 227 -23.27 -2.39 -3.56
CA ARG A 227 -22.18 -2.11 -4.51
C ARG A 227 -21.20 -1.06 -4.02
N TYR A 228 -21.69 -0.02 -3.33
CA TYR A 228 -20.89 1.13 -2.91
C TYR A 228 -21.03 1.38 -1.41
N VAL A 229 -19.94 1.78 -0.78
CA VAL A 229 -19.97 2.32 0.59
C VAL A 229 -20.50 3.74 0.52
N ILE A 230 -21.65 4.00 1.17
CA ILE A 230 -22.27 5.34 1.18
C ILE A 230 -22.00 6.10 2.47
N ALA A 231 -21.61 5.41 3.53
CA ALA A 231 -21.14 6.06 4.75
C ALA A 231 -20.08 5.18 5.43
N LYS A 232 -19.02 5.84 5.90
CA LYS A 232 -17.98 5.31 6.76
C LYS A 232 -18.01 6.11 8.07
N ILE A 233 -18.23 5.45 9.20
CA ILE A 233 -18.28 6.09 10.51
C ILE A 233 -17.22 5.48 11.40
N ASP A 234 -16.17 6.23 11.68
CA ASP A 234 -15.06 5.80 12.53
C ASP A 234 -15.37 6.11 14.01
N ASN A 235 -14.91 5.25 14.91
CA ASN A 235 -15.21 5.23 16.35
C ASN A 235 -16.69 4.97 16.66
N TYR A 236 -17.37 4.20 15.82
CA TYR A 236 -18.77 3.84 16.01
C TYR A 236 -19.02 2.39 15.59
N THR A 237 -19.92 1.71 16.27
CA THR A 237 -20.24 0.29 16.02
C THR A 237 -21.65 0.13 15.46
N SER A 238 -21.91 -1.00 14.82
CA SER A 238 -23.23 -1.33 14.34
C SER A 238 -24.29 -1.42 15.47
N ALA A 239 -23.88 -1.81 16.68
CA ALA A 239 -24.77 -1.84 17.84
C ALA A 239 -25.22 -0.40 18.22
N GLN A 240 -24.30 0.56 18.22
CA GLN A 240 -24.62 1.98 18.47
C GLN A 240 -25.51 2.57 17.39
N VAL A 241 -25.26 2.26 16.10
CA VAL A 241 -26.17 2.66 15.01
C VAL A 241 -27.58 2.10 15.22
N ASN A 242 -27.69 0.83 15.61
CA ASN A 242 -28.99 0.17 15.81
C ASN A 242 -29.81 0.79 16.95
N THR A 243 -29.17 1.37 17.97
CA THR A 243 -29.83 2.08 19.08
C THR A 243 -30.15 3.54 18.74
N ASN A 244 -29.53 4.13 17.73
CA ASN A 244 -29.79 5.49 17.27
C ASN A 244 -30.74 5.46 16.05
N PHE A 245 -32.04 5.47 16.33
CA PHE A 245 -33.08 5.34 15.28
C PHE A 245 -33.08 6.49 14.27
N ALA A 246 -32.79 7.71 14.70
CA ALA A 246 -32.71 8.88 13.81
C ALA A 246 -31.56 8.69 12.80
N LEU A 247 -30.36 8.41 13.29
CA LEU A 247 -29.17 8.14 12.48
C LEU A 247 -29.40 6.99 11.48
N LYS A 248 -30.03 5.91 11.94
CA LYS A 248 -30.35 4.77 11.09
C LYS A 248 -31.31 5.15 9.97
N GLY A 249 -32.30 6.00 10.23
CA GLY A 249 -33.22 6.55 9.24
C GLY A 249 -32.47 7.34 8.16
N TYR A 250 -31.63 8.30 8.54
CA TYR A 250 -30.84 9.10 7.61
C TYR A 250 -29.87 8.27 6.76
N LEU A 251 -29.20 7.29 7.37
CA LEU A 251 -28.32 6.36 6.66
C LEU A 251 -29.09 5.49 5.64
N SER A 252 -30.35 5.16 5.92
CA SER A 252 -31.18 4.40 4.98
C SER A 252 -31.63 5.28 3.82
N THR A 253 -32.04 6.52 4.07
CA THR A 253 -32.38 7.51 3.03
C THR A 253 -31.20 7.76 2.10
N LEU A 254 -30.01 7.95 2.67
CA LEU A 254 -28.77 8.16 1.87
C LEU A 254 -28.43 6.90 1.03
N ALA A 255 -28.70 5.70 1.53
CA ALA A 255 -28.43 4.45 0.81
C ALA A 255 -29.35 4.22 -0.40
N GLU A 256 -30.53 4.78 -0.37
CA GLU A 256 -31.49 4.68 -1.47
C GLU A 256 -31.21 5.70 -2.59
N CYS A 257 -30.44 6.76 -2.29
CA CYS A 257 -30.07 7.87 -3.21
C CYS A 257 -31.23 8.39 -4.07
N LYS A 258 -32.41 8.55 -3.47
CA LYS A 258 -33.65 9.01 -4.14
C LYS A 258 -34.04 10.38 -3.62
N GLY A 259 -33.14 11.33 -3.61
CA GLY A 259 -33.44 12.67 -3.13
C GLY A 259 -32.92 13.73 -4.07
N SER A 260 -33.48 14.94 -3.99
CA SER A 260 -32.86 16.15 -4.55
C SER A 260 -31.51 16.40 -3.88
N SER A 261 -30.66 17.20 -4.51
CA SER A 261 -29.37 17.63 -3.92
C SER A 261 -29.54 18.19 -2.52
N ASP A 262 -30.59 18.97 -2.28
CA ASP A 262 -30.89 19.57 -0.98
C ASP A 262 -31.30 18.53 0.07
N GLU A 263 -32.08 17.52 -0.31
CA GLU A 263 -32.45 16.42 0.59
C GLU A 263 -31.24 15.59 1.00
N LEU A 264 -30.34 15.29 0.05
CA LEU A 264 -29.07 14.58 0.33
C LEU A 264 -28.14 15.42 1.20
N TYR A 265 -28.04 16.72 0.95
CA TYR A 265 -27.29 17.63 1.81
C TYR A 265 -27.82 17.67 3.25
N ASN A 266 -29.14 17.86 3.41
CA ASN A 266 -29.79 17.86 4.71
C ASN A 266 -29.64 16.51 5.43
N CYS A 267 -29.71 15.38 4.71
CA CYS A 267 -29.48 14.06 5.23
C CYS A 267 -28.03 13.89 5.72
N ASN A 268 -27.04 14.35 4.95
CA ASN A 268 -25.64 14.35 5.32
C ASN A 268 -25.36 15.17 6.58
N LYS A 269 -25.97 16.36 6.69
CA LYS A 269 -25.87 17.23 7.87
C LYS A 269 -26.49 16.54 9.09
N ALA A 270 -27.70 16.02 8.95
CA ALA A 270 -28.40 15.32 10.03
C ALA A 270 -27.66 14.06 10.52
N ILE A 271 -26.95 13.34 9.65
CA ILE A 271 -26.09 12.22 10.05
C ILE A 271 -25.05 12.70 11.07
N ARG A 272 -24.35 13.81 10.80
CA ARG A 272 -23.30 14.37 11.67
C ARG A 272 -23.86 14.93 12.96
N GLU A 273 -24.97 15.65 12.93
CA GLU A 273 -25.65 16.21 14.10
C GLU A 273 -26.18 15.14 15.07
N ASN A 274 -26.39 13.89 14.59
CA ASN A 274 -26.81 12.76 15.41
C ASN A 274 -25.67 11.87 15.87
N LEU A 275 -24.41 12.27 15.68
CA LEU A 275 -23.22 11.57 16.15
C LEU A 275 -22.56 12.32 17.31
N PRO A 276 -21.93 11.59 18.27
CA PRO A 276 -21.10 12.22 19.30
C PRO A 276 -19.87 12.92 18.69
N ASP A 277 -19.34 13.94 19.39
CA ASP A 277 -18.21 14.75 18.93
C ASP A 277 -16.93 13.99 18.61
N ASN A 278 -16.74 12.81 19.21
CA ASN A 278 -15.57 11.94 18.99
C ASN A 278 -15.78 10.88 17.90
N VAL A 279 -16.81 11.02 17.07
CA VAL A 279 -17.16 10.11 15.97
C VAL A 279 -17.04 10.84 14.66
N LEU A 280 -16.31 10.26 13.71
CA LEU A 280 -16.07 10.86 12.40
C LEU A 280 -16.88 10.14 11.33
N ALA A 281 -17.72 10.87 10.61
CA ALA A 281 -18.51 10.35 9.51
C ALA A 281 -18.06 10.94 8.17
N THR A 282 -17.62 10.09 7.25
CA THR A 282 -17.46 10.41 5.83
C THR A 282 -18.60 9.78 5.07
N THR A 283 -19.26 10.52 4.22
CA THR A 283 -20.41 10.05 3.44
C THR A 283 -20.20 10.28 1.94
N TYR A 284 -20.76 9.38 1.15
CA TYR A 284 -20.59 9.36 -0.30
C TYR A 284 -21.94 9.21 -0.99
N THR A 285 -22.12 9.85 -2.12
CA THR A 285 -23.24 9.58 -3.02
C THR A 285 -22.73 9.11 -4.38
N TYR A 286 -23.53 8.28 -5.06
CA TYR A 286 -23.11 7.70 -6.33
C TYR A 286 -24.26 7.73 -7.34
N ASP A 287 -23.92 7.96 -8.59
CA ASP A 287 -24.69 7.50 -9.73
C ASP A 287 -24.10 6.14 -10.16
N PRO A 288 -24.86 5.05 -10.10
CA PRO A 288 -24.37 3.70 -10.42
C PRO A 288 -23.82 3.52 -11.84
N VAL A 289 -24.19 4.42 -12.76
CA VAL A 289 -23.78 4.35 -14.17
C VAL A 289 -22.50 5.18 -14.40
N VAL A 290 -22.32 6.24 -13.64
CA VAL A 290 -21.28 7.26 -13.89
C VAL A 290 -20.16 7.17 -12.87
N GLY A 291 -20.49 7.18 -11.57
CA GLY A 291 -19.48 7.18 -10.51
C GLY A 291 -19.91 7.90 -9.23
N MET A 292 -18.95 8.35 -8.45
CA MET A 292 -19.18 9.08 -7.20
C MET A 292 -19.62 10.51 -7.51
N THR A 293 -20.79 10.91 -7.02
CA THR A 293 -21.36 12.25 -7.24
C THR A 293 -21.09 13.22 -6.11
N SER A 294 -20.81 12.74 -4.89
CA SER A 294 -20.30 13.59 -3.82
C SER A 294 -19.52 12.82 -2.78
N GLU A 295 -18.59 13.51 -2.13
CA GLU A 295 -17.93 13.09 -0.89
C GLU A 295 -18.10 14.23 0.13
N THR A 296 -18.57 13.89 1.33
CA THR A 296 -18.66 14.83 2.45
C THR A 296 -17.74 14.38 3.58
N ASP A 297 -16.80 15.21 3.96
CA ASP A 297 -15.83 14.94 5.02
C ASP A 297 -16.45 14.94 6.43
N PRO A 298 -15.73 14.53 7.47
CA PRO A 298 -16.24 14.55 8.85
C PRO A 298 -16.64 15.95 9.35
N SER A 299 -16.04 17.02 8.84
CA SER A 299 -16.37 18.41 9.19
C SER A 299 -17.63 18.92 8.50
N GLY A 300 -18.17 18.14 7.55
CA GLY A 300 -19.37 18.51 6.80
C GLY A 300 -19.08 19.24 5.49
N ASN A 301 -17.80 19.39 5.11
CA ASN A 301 -17.45 19.96 3.81
C ASN A 301 -17.72 18.92 2.73
N ALA A 302 -18.55 19.28 1.77
CA ALA A 302 -18.91 18.43 0.66
C ALA A 302 -18.21 18.88 -0.62
N ASN A 303 -17.66 17.92 -1.36
CA ASN A 303 -17.25 18.08 -2.74
C ASN A 303 -18.23 17.34 -3.64
N TYR A 304 -18.73 18.03 -4.67
CA TYR A 304 -19.63 17.47 -5.67
C TYR A 304 -18.90 17.24 -6.97
N SER A 305 -19.14 16.11 -7.60
CA SER A 305 -18.56 15.72 -8.88
C SER A 305 -19.65 15.69 -9.94
N ASP A 306 -19.52 16.51 -10.95
CA ASP A 306 -20.39 16.50 -12.13
C ASP A 306 -19.68 15.78 -13.26
N TYR A 307 -20.46 15.15 -14.11
CA TYR A 307 -19.97 14.36 -15.22
C TYR A 307 -20.61 14.81 -16.54
N ASP A 308 -19.86 14.71 -17.61
CA ASP A 308 -20.38 14.97 -18.94
C ASP A 308 -21.27 13.81 -19.45
N SER A 309 -21.86 13.97 -20.63
CA SER A 309 -22.72 12.97 -21.26
C SER A 309 -22.03 11.64 -21.59
N PHE A 310 -20.69 11.57 -21.51
CA PHE A 310 -19.90 10.37 -21.71
C PHE A 310 -19.47 9.72 -20.37
N GLY A 311 -19.91 10.27 -19.24
CA GLY A 311 -19.56 9.77 -17.92
C GLY A 311 -18.12 10.15 -17.46
N ARG A 312 -17.51 11.18 -18.04
CA ARG A 312 -16.20 11.67 -17.62
C ARG A 312 -16.39 12.82 -16.64
N LEU A 313 -15.53 12.92 -15.62
CA LEU A 313 -15.55 13.99 -14.64
C LEU A 313 -15.36 15.35 -15.34
N ASN A 314 -16.32 16.24 -15.20
CA ASN A 314 -16.34 17.53 -15.88
C ASN A 314 -16.15 18.71 -14.90
N CYS A 315 -16.68 18.58 -13.68
CA CYS A 315 -16.56 19.65 -12.70
C CYS A 315 -16.53 19.11 -11.27
N ILE A 316 -15.73 19.74 -10.41
CA ILE A 316 -15.75 19.54 -8.96
C ILE A 316 -16.15 20.85 -8.31
N ARG A 317 -17.15 20.81 -7.42
CA ARG A 317 -17.63 21.97 -6.67
C ARG A 317 -17.60 21.71 -5.17
N ASP A 318 -17.45 22.78 -4.41
CA ASP A 318 -17.56 22.73 -2.94
C ASP A 318 -19.01 22.78 -2.44
N CYS A 319 -19.18 22.76 -1.12
CA CYS A 319 -20.49 22.81 -0.46
C CYS A 319 -21.25 24.14 -0.68
N ASN A 320 -20.57 25.19 -1.13
CA ASN A 320 -21.17 26.49 -1.46
C ASN A 320 -21.51 26.60 -2.96
N ASN A 321 -21.38 25.48 -3.69
CA ASN A 321 -21.53 25.41 -5.14
C ASN A 321 -20.46 26.20 -5.91
N CYS A 322 -19.35 26.59 -5.25
CA CYS A 322 -18.20 27.19 -5.91
C CYS A 322 -17.41 26.13 -6.66
N VAL A 323 -17.06 26.41 -7.89
CA VAL A 323 -16.23 25.50 -8.68
C VAL A 323 -14.82 25.45 -8.09
N ILE A 324 -14.32 24.25 -7.82
CA ILE A 324 -12.95 23.97 -7.40
C ILE A 324 -12.09 23.67 -8.62
N GLU A 325 -12.61 22.79 -9.48
CA GLU A 325 -11.93 22.35 -10.69
C GLU A 325 -12.93 22.09 -11.81
N GLU A 326 -12.60 22.53 -13.01
CA GLU A 326 -13.41 22.31 -14.22
C GLU A 326 -12.54 21.66 -15.30
N MET A 327 -13.09 20.68 -16.02
CA MET A 327 -12.39 19.90 -17.04
C MET A 327 -13.21 19.83 -18.32
N ASP A 328 -12.59 20.25 -19.43
CA ASP A 328 -13.13 20.10 -20.78
C ASP A 328 -12.29 19.13 -21.59
N TYR A 329 -12.97 18.20 -22.27
CA TYR A 329 -12.35 17.18 -23.08
C TYR A 329 -12.59 17.44 -24.56
N HIS A 330 -11.55 17.55 -25.32
CA HIS A 330 -11.64 17.75 -26.77
C HIS A 330 -11.05 16.55 -27.52
N TRP A 331 -11.82 16.03 -28.48
CA TRP A 331 -11.43 14.95 -29.37
C TRP A 331 -11.49 15.43 -30.82
N GLY A 332 -10.43 15.23 -31.58
CA GLY A 332 -10.38 15.64 -32.99
C GLY A 332 -8.96 15.57 -33.54
N SER A 333 -8.63 16.47 -34.45
CA SER A 333 -7.26 16.59 -35.00
C SER A 333 -6.20 16.92 -33.93
N GLN A 334 -6.62 17.46 -32.80
CA GLN A 334 -5.84 17.64 -31.58
C GLN A 334 -6.69 17.17 -30.41
N THR A 335 -6.26 16.12 -29.74
CA THR A 335 -6.90 15.61 -28.52
C THR A 335 -6.29 16.30 -27.32
N TYR A 336 -7.09 16.93 -26.46
CA TYR A 336 -6.60 17.57 -25.25
C TYR A 336 -7.63 17.53 -24.11
N VAL A 337 -7.11 17.69 -22.89
CA VAL A 337 -7.89 17.97 -21.70
C VAL A 337 -7.51 19.35 -21.21
N HIS A 338 -8.49 20.21 -21.08
CA HIS A 338 -8.37 21.54 -20.52
C HIS A 338 -8.89 21.53 -19.09
N THR A 339 -8.10 22.02 -18.14
CA THR A 339 -8.42 22.02 -16.71
C THR A 339 -8.26 23.44 -16.17
N ARG A 340 -9.27 23.92 -15.45
CA ARG A 340 -9.19 25.12 -14.62
C ARG A 340 -9.28 24.74 -13.17
N THR A 341 -8.26 25.10 -12.39
CA THR A 341 -8.25 24.93 -10.93
C THR A 341 -8.43 26.27 -10.29
N MET A 342 -9.54 26.50 -9.61
CA MET A 342 -9.86 27.78 -8.97
C MET A 342 -9.00 27.97 -7.74
N LEU A 343 -8.46 29.17 -7.55
CA LEU A 343 -7.65 29.55 -6.39
C LEU A 343 -8.49 30.31 -5.36
N GLU A 344 -9.58 30.92 -5.78
CA GLU A 344 -10.52 31.65 -4.94
C GLU A 344 -11.95 31.20 -5.19
N GLY A 345 -12.77 31.20 -4.13
CA GLY A 345 -14.14 30.67 -4.19
C GLY A 345 -15.09 31.42 -5.11
N ASP A 346 -14.77 32.68 -5.52
CA ASP A 346 -15.54 33.46 -6.48
C ASP A 346 -15.21 33.16 -7.96
N GLY A 347 -14.20 32.27 -8.18
CA GLY A 347 -13.76 31.89 -9.51
C GLY A 347 -12.98 32.97 -10.27
N SER A 348 -12.63 34.10 -9.61
CA SER A 348 -11.94 35.23 -10.25
C SER A 348 -10.49 34.91 -10.60
N THR A 349 -9.86 34.02 -9.83
CA THR A 349 -8.46 33.62 -9.97
C THR A 349 -8.36 32.13 -10.13
N TYR A 350 -7.69 31.67 -11.16
CA TYR A 350 -7.54 30.22 -11.45
C TYR A 350 -6.23 29.94 -12.18
N ILE A 351 -5.79 28.68 -12.09
CA ILE A 351 -4.74 28.11 -12.93
C ILE A 351 -5.42 27.44 -14.13
N ASP A 352 -5.07 27.92 -15.33
CA ASP A 352 -5.58 27.41 -16.60
C ASP A 352 -4.52 26.53 -17.26
N LYS A 353 -4.83 25.23 -17.42
CA LYS A 353 -3.92 24.21 -17.91
C LYS A 353 -4.56 23.42 -19.05
N THR A 354 -3.84 23.28 -20.16
CA THR A 354 -4.24 22.39 -21.25
C THR A 354 -3.16 21.33 -21.47
N VAL A 355 -3.56 20.07 -21.53
CA VAL A 355 -2.66 18.94 -21.83
C VAL A 355 -3.10 18.30 -23.12
N TYR A 356 -2.21 18.26 -24.11
CA TYR A 356 -2.42 17.63 -25.40
C TYR A 356 -1.91 16.19 -25.40
N TYR A 357 -2.67 15.29 -26.02
CA TYR A 357 -2.40 13.85 -26.08
C TYR A 357 -2.22 13.38 -27.52
N SER A 358 -1.29 12.46 -27.69
CA SER A 358 -1.08 11.73 -28.95
C SER A 358 -2.19 10.70 -29.18
N ASP A 359 -2.25 10.11 -30.39
CA ASP A 359 -3.17 9.00 -30.72
C ASP A 359 -2.98 7.76 -29.81
N SER A 360 -1.82 7.63 -29.17
CA SER A 360 -1.52 6.58 -28.17
C SER A 360 -1.79 7.02 -26.72
N GLU A 361 -2.62 8.05 -26.53
CA GLU A 361 -3.04 8.61 -25.22
C GLU A 361 -1.88 9.13 -24.35
N LYS A 362 -0.72 9.46 -24.94
CA LYS A 362 0.42 9.99 -24.20
C LYS A 362 0.43 11.51 -24.23
N PRO A 363 0.61 12.17 -23.06
CA PRO A 363 0.67 13.63 -22.98
C PRO A 363 1.97 14.13 -23.62
N TYR A 364 1.89 14.89 -24.72
CA TYR A 364 3.08 15.41 -25.39
C TYR A 364 3.27 16.91 -25.25
N GLN A 365 2.24 17.66 -24.93
CA GLN A 365 2.39 19.09 -24.68
C GLN A 365 1.52 19.54 -23.50
N THR A 366 2.08 20.38 -22.62
CA THR A 366 1.34 21.01 -21.53
C THR A 366 1.47 22.53 -21.68
N VAL A 367 0.33 23.20 -21.57
CA VAL A 367 0.21 24.67 -21.61
C VAL A 367 -0.35 25.17 -20.31
N LEU A 368 0.37 26.05 -19.64
CA LEU A 368 -0.14 26.84 -18.51
C LEU A 368 -0.43 28.25 -19.03
N LYS A 369 -1.70 28.63 -19.06
CA LYS A 369 -2.14 29.88 -19.68
C LYS A 369 -1.91 31.07 -18.76
N GLY A 370 -1.38 32.16 -19.31
CA GLY A 370 -1.22 33.43 -18.61
C GLY A 370 -0.33 33.42 -17.38
N ILE A 371 0.42 32.33 -17.11
CA ILE A 371 1.13 32.12 -15.84
C ILE A 371 2.41 32.96 -15.69
N THR A 372 2.95 33.51 -16.78
CA THR A 372 4.17 34.32 -16.71
C THR A 372 3.87 35.76 -16.23
N PRO A 373 4.84 36.48 -15.63
CA PRO A 373 4.63 37.87 -15.20
C PRO A 373 4.16 38.82 -16.31
N ALA A 374 4.44 38.49 -17.58
CA ALA A 374 3.98 39.24 -18.75
C ALA A 374 2.64 38.72 -19.29
N GLY A 375 1.91 37.90 -18.56
CA GLY A 375 0.63 37.32 -18.99
C GLY A 375 0.70 36.38 -20.17
N LYS A 376 1.88 35.81 -20.47
CA LYS A 376 2.04 34.82 -21.55
C LYS A 376 1.84 33.39 -21.03
N ASN A 377 1.46 32.52 -21.96
CA ASN A 377 1.41 31.09 -21.70
C ASN A 377 2.80 30.51 -21.53
N LEU A 378 2.93 29.47 -20.73
CA LEU A 378 4.14 28.69 -20.56
C LEU A 378 3.90 27.27 -21.10
N ILE A 379 4.63 26.88 -22.13
CA ILE A 379 4.44 25.60 -22.82
C ILE A 379 5.65 24.71 -22.63
N THR A 380 5.39 23.42 -22.31
CA THR A 380 6.39 22.34 -22.29
C THR A 380 6.06 21.30 -23.34
N TYR A 381 7.06 20.59 -23.84
CA TYR A 381 6.89 19.55 -24.84
C TYR A 381 7.64 18.27 -24.45
N GLN A 382 7.03 17.13 -24.69
CA GLN A 382 7.58 15.80 -24.40
C GLN A 382 7.63 14.96 -25.67
N GLU A 383 8.81 14.57 -26.10
CA GLU A 383 8.99 13.57 -27.15
C GLU A 383 9.07 12.16 -26.56
N TYR A 384 8.63 11.19 -27.34
CA TYR A 384 8.68 9.77 -27.04
C TYR A 384 9.48 9.03 -28.09
N ASP A 385 10.20 7.97 -27.70
CA ASP A 385 10.90 7.09 -28.61
C ASP A 385 9.93 6.15 -29.38
N GLY A 386 10.46 5.35 -30.31
CA GLY A 386 9.66 4.41 -31.09
C GLY A 386 8.97 3.30 -30.28
N MET A 387 9.35 3.09 -29.02
CA MET A 387 8.71 2.19 -28.05
C MET A 387 7.73 2.93 -27.11
N GLY A 388 7.57 4.23 -27.30
CA GLY A 388 6.70 5.07 -26.52
C GLY A 388 7.21 5.40 -25.11
N ARG A 389 8.52 5.34 -24.88
CA ARG A 389 9.16 5.81 -23.65
C ARG A 389 9.56 7.28 -23.78
N LYS A 390 9.60 8.02 -22.66
CA LYS A 390 10.00 9.44 -22.68
C LYS A 390 11.45 9.58 -23.16
N ASP A 391 11.66 10.25 -24.30
CA ASP A 391 12.97 10.52 -24.87
C ASP A 391 13.44 11.92 -24.47
N LYS A 392 12.84 12.97 -25.04
CA LYS A 392 13.24 14.35 -24.77
C LYS A 392 12.14 15.13 -24.09
N SER A 393 12.49 15.79 -22.98
CA SER A 393 11.62 16.71 -22.26
C SER A 393 12.15 18.12 -22.46
N TRP A 394 11.41 18.92 -23.22
CA TRP A 394 11.77 20.29 -23.57
C TRP A 394 11.53 21.27 -22.42
N LEU A 395 12.44 22.23 -22.28
CA LEU A 395 12.29 23.32 -21.34
C LEU A 395 11.06 24.18 -21.67
N PRO A 396 10.42 24.79 -20.67
CA PRO A 396 9.22 25.60 -20.90
C PRO A 396 9.55 26.87 -21.67
N ILE A 397 8.77 27.18 -22.71
CA ILE A 397 8.89 28.42 -23.47
C ILE A 397 7.69 29.33 -23.26
N PRO A 398 7.90 30.66 -23.07
CA PRO A 398 6.81 31.63 -22.98
C PRO A 398 6.32 31.98 -24.39
N THR A 399 5.00 31.90 -24.60
CA THR A 399 4.35 32.23 -25.90
C THR A 399 2.96 32.83 -25.69
N THR A 400 2.39 33.42 -26.74
CA THR A 400 1.00 33.86 -26.74
C THR A 400 0.04 32.84 -27.33
N TYR A 401 0.55 31.73 -27.86
CA TYR A 401 -0.25 30.69 -28.49
C TYR A 401 -0.69 29.64 -27.48
N ASP A 402 -1.87 29.04 -27.70
CA ASP A 402 -2.41 27.95 -26.89
C ASP A 402 -1.90 26.58 -27.32
N TYR A 403 -1.28 26.49 -28.47
CA TYR A 403 -0.62 25.30 -29.03
C TYR A 403 0.54 25.71 -29.91
N VAL A 404 1.63 25.00 -29.83
CA VAL A 404 2.79 25.19 -30.73
C VAL A 404 3.34 23.84 -31.16
N GLY A 405 3.82 23.78 -32.40
CA GLY A 405 4.54 22.59 -32.86
C GLY A 405 5.96 22.53 -32.27
N LEU A 406 6.59 21.37 -32.38
CA LEU A 406 8.00 21.16 -32.00
C LEU A 406 8.94 22.18 -32.61
N TYR A 407 8.61 22.67 -33.82
CA TYR A 407 9.37 23.71 -34.54
C TYR A 407 9.59 24.96 -33.68
N GLU A 408 8.59 25.39 -32.87
CA GLU A 408 8.71 26.55 -32.01
C GLU A 408 9.80 26.39 -30.96
N PHE A 409 9.93 25.19 -30.40
CA PHE A 409 10.99 24.84 -29.44
C PHE A 409 12.36 24.82 -30.07
N VAL A 410 12.48 24.28 -31.30
CA VAL A 410 13.76 24.13 -32.02
C VAL A 410 14.28 25.45 -32.55
N VAL A 411 13.41 26.31 -33.11
CA VAL A 411 13.84 27.52 -33.85
C VAL A 411 13.74 28.76 -32.99
N ASN A 412 12.62 28.94 -32.28
CA ASN A 412 12.37 30.17 -31.54
C ASN A 412 12.73 30.05 -30.04
N GLY A 413 12.79 28.80 -29.53
CA GLY A 413 13.15 28.52 -28.14
C GLY A 413 14.55 29.04 -27.76
N PRO A 414 15.62 28.85 -28.55
CA PRO A 414 16.97 29.29 -28.22
C PRO A 414 17.03 30.77 -27.82
N SER A 415 16.29 31.65 -28.48
CA SER A 415 16.24 33.09 -28.14
C SER A 415 15.72 33.38 -26.73
N LYS A 416 15.13 32.41 -26.02
CA LYS A 416 14.62 32.51 -24.64
C LYS A 416 15.62 32.01 -23.61
N TYR A 417 16.70 31.36 -24.07
CA TYR A 417 17.71 30.68 -23.24
C TYR A 417 19.13 30.98 -23.74
N ASP A 418 19.46 32.26 -23.85
CA ASP A 418 20.78 32.77 -24.24
C ASP A 418 21.34 32.15 -25.55
N ASN A 419 20.44 31.77 -26.48
CA ASN A 419 20.71 31.08 -27.72
C ASN A 419 21.30 29.65 -27.58
N ASP A 420 21.08 29.00 -26.43
CA ASP A 420 21.37 27.59 -26.30
C ASP A 420 20.48 26.77 -27.25
N SER A 421 21.06 25.87 -28.01
CA SER A 421 20.35 25.08 -29.02
C SER A 421 19.73 23.80 -28.46
N ARG A 422 20.20 23.33 -27.30
CA ARG A 422 19.77 22.08 -26.70
C ARG A 422 18.85 22.28 -25.50
N LEU A 423 17.63 22.76 -25.78
CA LEU A 423 16.62 23.10 -24.77
C LEU A 423 15.85 21.89 -24.22
N TYR A 424 16.45 20.72 -24.14
CA TYR A 424 15.79 19.51 -23.64
C TYR A 424 16.73 18.65 -22.82
N SER A 425 16.17 18.02 -21.81
CA SER A 425 16.80 16.87 -21.17
C SER A 425 16.48 15.62 -22.00
N GLN A 426 17.43 14.68 -22.08
CA GLN A 426 17.25 13.46 -22.86
C GLN A 426 17.53 12.22 -22.05
N THR A 427 16.66 11.22 -22.18
CA THR A 427 16.80 9.91 -21.56
C THR A 427 17.08 8.86 -22.60
N VAL A 428 18.18 8.11 -22.45
CA VAL A 428 18.55 7.00 -23.31
C VAL A 428 18.35 5.69 -22.56
N TYR A 429 17.67 4.76 -23.20
CA TYR A 429 17.37 3.45 -22.63
C TYR A 429 18.23 2.36 -23.29
N GLU A 430 18.45 1.29 -22.53
CA GLU A 430 19.01 0.07 -23.12
C GLU A 430 18.05 -0.54 -24.15
N SER A 431 18.59 -1.39 -25.00
CA SER A 431 17.82 -2.09 -26.05
C SER A 431 17.00 -3.29 -25.53
N SER A 432 17.15 -3.66 -24.25
CA SER A 432 16.44 -4.79 -23.66
C SER A 432 14.97 -4.45 -23.35
N PRO A 433 14.08 -5.45 -23.22
CA PRO A 433 12.68 -5.25 -22.80
C PRO A 433 12.54 -4.64 -21.40
N LEU A 434 13.57 -4.69 -20.57
CA LEU A 434 13.57 -4.10 -19.22
C LEU A 434 13.51 -2.56 -19.24
N SER A 435 13.87 -1.95 -20.37
CA SER A 435 13.78 -0.50 -20.59
C SER A 435 14.51 0.32 -19.52
N ARG A 436 15.64 -0.18 -19.00
CA ARG A 436 16.43 0.51 -17.99
C ARG A 436 17.13 1.73 -18.61
N ILE A 437 17.26 2.80 -17.82
CA ILE A 437 17.90 4.04 -18.28
C ILE A 437 19.41 3.86 -18.20
N VAL A 438 20.10 4.08 -19.31
CA VAL A 438 21.58 4.00 -19.38
C VAL A 438 22.25 5.35 -19.44
N LYS A 439 21.57 6.41 -19.95
CA LYS A 439 22.09 7.78 -19.91
C LYS A 439 20.97 8.79 -19.71
N ARG A 440 21.28 9.85 -18.98
CA ARG A 440 20.46 11.05 -18.87
C ARG A 440 21.31 12.26 -19.16
N TYR A 441 20.88 13.06 -20.11
CA TYR A 441 21.49 14.33 -20.42
C TYR A 441 20.66 15.47 -19.84
N GLY A 442 21.28 16.42 -19.19
CA GLY A 442 20.68 17.69 -18.81
C GLY A 442 20.35 18.57 -20.02
N PRO A 443 19.50 19.57 -19.88
CA PRO A 443 19.27 20.58 -20.93
C PRO A 443 20.49 21.51 -21.02
N GLY A 444 20.75 22.02 -22.21
CA GLY A 444 21.87 22.92 -22.51
C GLY A 444 22.96 22.26 -23.32
N ASP A 445 23.58 23.02 -24.25
CA ASP A 445 24.65 22.52 -25.11
C ASP A 445 25.87 22.04 -24.30
N ALA A 446 26.17 22.71 -23.20
CA ALA A 446 27.25 22.32 -22.29
C ALA A 446 27.09 20.90 -21.71
N TRP A 447 25.85 20.44 -21.49
CA TRP A 447 25.54 19.12 -20.95
C TRP A 447 25.38 18.04 -22.02
N GLY A 448 25.42 18.42 -23.31
CA GLY A 448 25.22 17.50 -24.43
C GLY A 448 26.29 16.40 -24.54
N SER A 449 27.47 16.61 -23.96
CA SER A 449 28.60 15.67 -23.92
C SER A 449 28.82 15.01 -22.55
N SER A 450 28.12 15.45 -21.51
CA SER A 450 28.35 15.04 -20.11
C SER A 450 27.06 14.45 -19.51
N PRO A 451 26.65 13.22 -19.90
CA PRO A 451 25.48 12.58 -19.33
C PRO A 451 25.76 12.00 -17.96
N VAL A 452 24.74 11.93 -17.13
CA VAL A 452 24.71 10.92 -16.05
C VAL A 452 24.58 9.56 -16.71
N SER A 453 25.60 8.70 -16.56
CA SER A 453 25.63 7.35 -17.10
C SER A 453 25.31 6.32 -16.03
N THR A 454 24.48 5.34 -16.36
CA THR A 454 24.11 4.26 -15.45
C THR A 454 24.46 2.91 -16.08
N ASN A 455 25.24 2.11 -15.38
CA ASN A 455 25.58 0.75 -15.75
C ASN A 455 24.96 -0.24 -14.75
N TYR A 456 24.38 -1.29 -15.27
CA TYR A 456 23.79 -2.36 -14.46
C TYR A 456 24.68 -3.59 -14.54
N MET A 457 25.07 -4.11 -13.38
CA MET A 457 26.01 -5.22 -13.26
C MET A 457 25.73 -6.04 -12.01
N THR A 458 26.54 -7.04 -11.73
CA THR A 458 26.52 -7.80 -10.49
C THR A 458 27.79 -7.55 -9.69
N ASN A 459 27.77 -7.88 -8.38
CA ASN A 459 28.95 -7.81 -7.55
C ASN A 459 30.01 -8.85 -7.93
N THR A 460 31.26 -8.54 -7.59
CA THR A 460 32.39 -9.49 -7.62
C THR A 460 33.04 -9.57 -6.25
N THR A 461 34.03 -10.46 -6.08
CA THR A 461 34.83 -10.53 -4.85
C THR A 461 35.94 -9.49 -4.77
N SER A 462 36.17 -8.74 -5.86
CA SER A 462 37.24 -7.74 -6.01
C SER A 462 36.69 -6.31 -6.10
N ALA A 463 37.46 -5.33 -5.62
CA ALA A 463 37.12 -3.90 -5.77
C ALA A 463 37.06 -3.49 -7.25
N PRO A 464 36.20 -2.53 -7.62
CA PRO A 464 35.26 -1.78 -6.77
C PRO A 464 33.90 -2.46 -6.54
N LEU A 465 33.71 -3.69 -7.03
CA LEU A 465 32.41 -4.39 -7.01
C LEU A 465 32.26 -5.38 -5.84
N ASN A 466 33.20 -5.41 -4.90
CA ASN A 466 33.09 -6.22 -3.70
C ASN A 466 32.13 -5.60 -2.68
N CYS A 467 31.41 -6.42 -1.93
CA CYS A 467 30.53 -6.03 -0.86
C CYS A 467 30.73 -6.96 0.34
N ILE A 468 30.91 -6.43 1.54
CA ILE A 468 31.01 -7.22 2.77
C ILE A 468 29.61 -7.72 3.14
N ASN A 469 29.51 -8.99 3.47
CA ASN A 469 28.29 -9.61 3.97
C ASN A 469 28.17 -9.37 5.47
N TYR A 470 27.53 -8.26 5.83
CA TYR A 470 27.15 -7.99 7.21
C TYR A 470 25.78 -8.60 7.51
N GLN A 471 25.67 -9.23 8.66
CA GLN A 471 24.43 -9.83 9.16
C GLN A 471 24.18 -9.46 10.62
N VAL A 472 22.96 -9.66 11.07
CA VAL A 472 22.56 -9.51 12.47
C VAL A 472 22.11 -10.86 13.00
N ASN A 473 22.70 -11.29 14.13
CA ASN A 473 22.24 -12.53 14.78
C ASN A 473 20.97 -12.28 15.64
N ASP A 474 20.41 -13.36 16.19
CA ASP A 474 19.17 -13.31 16.99
C ASP A 474 19.31 -12.48 18.28
N THR A 475 20.53 -12.17 18.74
CA THR A 475 20.80 -11.29 19.88
C THR A 475 20.96 -9.82 19.48
N GLY A 476 20.81 -9.49 18.19
CA GLY A 476 20.99 -8.12 17.67
C GLY A 476 22.45 -7.70 17.51
N THR A 477 23.40 -8.66 17.47
CA THR A 477 24.83 -8.41 17.32
C THR A 477 25.20 -8.41 15.83
N LEU A 478 25.99 -7.40 15.41
CA LEU A 478 26.54 -7.31 14.06
C LEU A 478 27.62 -8.39 13.84
N LEU A 479 27.50 -9.13 12.74
CA LEU A 479 28.45 -10.12 12.27
C LEU A 479 29.00 -9.70 10.91
N SER A 480 30.27 -10.03 10.64
CA SER A 480 30.91 -9.89 9.32
C SER A 480 31.33 -11.30 8.83
N LEU A 481 30.75 -11.71 7.70
CA LEU A 481 30.96 -13.06 7.13
C LEU A 481 31.94 -13.05 5.93
N GLY A 482 32.71 -11.99 5.75
CA GLY A 482 33.53 -11.78 4.57
C GLY A 482 32.76 -11.11 3.43
N ASN A 483 33.23 -11.25 2.20
CA ASN A 483 32.53 -10.67 1.04
C ASN A 483 31.45 -11.61 0.53
N TYR A 484 30.41 -11.03 -0.05
CA TYR A 484 29.47 -11.77 -0.91
C TYR A 484 30.25 -12.44 -2.05
N LEU A 485 29.83 -13.64 -2.45
CA LEU A 485 30.35 -14.27 -3.64
C LEU A 485 29.94 -13.48 -4.88
N SER A 486 30.65 -13.66 -5.98
CA SER A 486 30.29 -13.03 -7.25
C SER A 486 28.87 -13.39 -7.67
N GLU A 487 28.16 -12.45 -8.29
CA GLU A 487 26.82 -12.65 -8.89
C GLU A 487 25.68 -12.83 -7.86
N GLN A 488 25.89 -12.48 -6.59
CA GLN A 488 24.85 -12.57 -5.56
C GLN A 488 24.06 -11.27 -5.38
N LEU A 489 24.57 -10.14 -5.84
CA LEU A 489 23.96 -8.83 -5.67
C LEU A 489 23.85 -8.12 -7.02
N ARG A 490 22.77 -7.38 -7.20
CA ARG A 490 22.63 -6.43 -8.30
C ARG A 490 23.38 -5.14 -7.93
N VAL A 491 24.17 -4.64 -8.86
CA VAL A 491 24.93 -3.42 -8.68
C VAL A 491 24.56 -2.41 -9.75
N THR A 492 24.25 -1.21 -9.32
CA THR A 492 24.04 -0.07 -10.22
C THR A 492 25.21 0.89 -10.01
N GLU A 493 26.00 1.08 -11.06
CA GLU A 493 27.02 2.13 -11.14
C GLU A 493 26.39 3.38 -11.73
N THR A 494 26.64 4.51 -11.12
CA THR A 494 26.27 5.82 -11.66
C THR A 494 27.52 6.67 -11.78
N VAL A 495 27.74 7.22 -12.96
CA VAL A 495 28.77 8.24 -13.22
C VAL A 495 28.04 9.54 -13.49
N ASP A 496 28.26 10.53 -12.65
CA ASP A 496 27.62 11.85 -12.80
C ASP A 496 28.26 12.68 -13.92
N GLU A 497 27.77 13.90 -14.12
CA GLU A 497 28.22 14.82 -15.16
C GLU A 497 29.68 15.24 -15.00
N ASP A 498 30.20 15.24 -13.77
CA ASP A 498 31.57 15.59 -13.42
C ASP A 498 32.51 14.38 -13.41
N GLY A 499 31.98 13.18 -13.67
CA GLY A 499 32.73 11.93 -13.71
C GLY A 499 32.91 11.28 -12.34
N ASN A 500 32.18 11.72 -11.29
CA ASN A 500 32.20 11.04 -9.99
C ASN A 500 31.44 9.73 -10.07
N VAL A 501 32.04 8.68 -9.55
CA VAL A 501 31.48 7.32 -9.61
C VAL A 501 30.84 6.91 -8.29
N SER A 502 29.65 6.36 -8.35
CA SER A 502 28.97 5.78 -7.21
C SER A 502 28.39 4.41 -7.56
N TYR A 503 28.27 3.55 -6.54
CA TYR A 503 27.69 2.21 -6.67
C TYR A 503 26.60 1.99 -5.64
N VAL A 504 25.52 1.34 -6.04
CA VAL A 504 24.44 0.87 -5.16
C VAL A 504 24.33 -0.63 -5.31
N PHE A 505 24.47 -1.36 -4.21
CA PHE A 505 24.38 -2.82 -4.14
C PHE A 505 23.04 -3.22 -3.51
N VAL A 506 22.29 -4.07 -4.21
CA VAL A 506 20.95 -4.48 -3.82
C VAL A 506 20.87 -6.01 -3.82
N ASN A 507 20.24 -6.58 -2.80
CA ASN A 507 19.99 -8.02 -2.74
C ASN A 507 18.73 -8.42 -3.53
N GLY A 508 18.43 -9.71 -3.60
CA GLY A 508 17.24 -10.24 -4.26
C GLY A 508 15.89 -9.84 -3.65
N GLN A 509 15.89 -9.20 -2.48
CA GLN A 509 14.70 -8.64 -1.82
C GLN A 509 14.54 -7.13 -2.03
N ASP A 510 15.24 -6.55 -3.00
CA ASP A 510 15.28 -5.11 -3.28
C ASP A 510 15.81 -4.25 -2.12
N GLN A 511 16.55 -4.84 -1.16
CA GLN A 511 17.16 -4.10 -0.07
C GLN A 511 18.53 -3.58 -0.49
N VAL A 512 18.75 -2.29 -0.30
CA VAL A 512 20.09 -1.67 -0.48
C VAL A 512 20.99 -2.13 0.66
N LEU A 513 22.09 -2.81 0.34
CA LEU A 513 23.07 -3.31 1.32
C LEU A 513 24.28 -2.40 1.43
N LEU A 514 24.68 -1.76 0.34
CA LEU A 514 25.84 -0.87 0.30
C LEU A 514 25.58 0.27 -0.69
N THR A 515 25.90 1.49 -0.26
CA THR A 515 26.15 2.62 -1.16
C THR A 515 27.63 2.99 -1.06
N ARG A 516 28.32 3.02 -2.19
CA ARG A 516 29.73 3.33 -2.31
C ARG A 516 29.91 4.60 -3.12
N GLN A 517 30.59 5.59 -2.55
CA GLN A 517 31.05 6.78 -3.28
C GLN A 517 32.55 6.64 -3.51
N MET A 518 33.00 6.95 -4.72
CA MET A 518 34.42 6.86 -5.08
C MET A 518 35.06 8.26 -5.07
N GLU A 519 36.21 8.40 -4.37
CA GLU A 519 37.10 9.52 -4.47
C GLU A 519 38.41 9.02 -5.12
N GLY A 520 38.50 9.12 -6.43
CA GLY A 520 39.52 8.40 -7.19
C GLY A 520 39.42 6.90 -6.98
N ASN A 521 40.46 6.29 -6.41
CA ASN A 521 40.48 4.85 -6.09
C ASN A 521 40.06 4.54 -4.64
N LYS A 522 39.71 5.55 -3.84
CA LYS A 522 39.28 5.37 -2.47
C LYS A 522 37.76 5.22 -2.43
N ALA A 523 37.27 4.16 -1.77
CA ALA A 523 35.83 3.92 -1.55
C ALA A 523 35.40 4.52 -0.20
N HIS A 524 34.24 5.18 -0.21
CA HIS A 524 33.55 5.67 0.99
C HIS A 524 32.22 4.90 1.08
N ASP A 525 32.21 3.85 1.93
CA ASP A 525 31.16 2.85 2.00
C ASP A 525 30.17 3.12 3.12
N THR A 526 28.89 3.16 2.81
CA THR A 526 27.81 3.13 3.79
C THR A 526 27.06 1.83 3.65
N TYR A 527 27.13 0.95 4.66
CA TYR A 527 26.42 -0.33 4.68
C TYR A 527 25.10 -0.23 5.42
N TYR A 528 24.08 -0.92 4.91
CA TYR A 528 22.76 -1.08 5.49
C TYR A 528 22.58 -2.55 5.84
N VAL A 529 22.36 -2.83 7.12
CA VAL A 529 22.29 -4.20 7.62
C VAL A 529 20.91 -4.47 8.18
N TYR A 530 20.27 -5.48 7.64
CA TYR A 530 18.90 -5.86 7.97
C TYR A 530 18.87 -7.17 8.77
N ASN A 531 17.87 -7.32 9.63
CA ASN A 531 17.56 -8.62 10.23
C ASN A 531 16.79 -9.52 9.24
N ASP A 532 16.54 -10.77 9.62
CA ASP A 532 15.79 -11.71 8.79
C ASP A 532 14.35 -11.30 8.48
N PHE A 533 13.77 -10.40 9.29
CA PHE A 533 12.44 -9.82 9.12
C PHE A 533 12.41 -8.61 8.17
N GLY A 534 13.56 -8.21 7.64
CA GLY A 534 13.69 -7.09 6.73
C GLY A 534 13.78 -5.72 7.42
N SER A 535 13.91 -5.67 8.75
CA SER A 535 14.06 -4.41 9.48
C SER A 535 15.52 -3.97 9.49
N LEU A 536 15.77 -2.67 9.23
CA LEU A 536 17.10 -2.06 9.22
C LEU A 536 17.67 -1.98 10.64
N CYS A 537 18.71 -2.72 10.95
CA CYS A 537 19.34 -2.78 12.28
C CYS A 537 20.57 -1.88 12.42
N PHE A 538 21.36 -1.76 11.37
CA PHE A 538 22.54 -0.89 11.38
C PHE A 538 22.68 -0.12 10.08
N VAL A 539 23.16 1.16 10.20
CA VAL A 539 23.76 1.89 9.09
C VAL A 539 25.18 2.19 9.48
N LEU A 540 26.13 1.52 8.82
CA LEU A 540 27.56 1.64 9.08
C LEU A 540 28.12 2.72 8.17
N GLN A 541 28.51 3.85 8.72
CA GLN A 541 29.09 4.97 7.97
C GLN A 541 30.52 4.67 7.48
N PRO A 542 31.06 5.41 6.51
CA PRO A 542 32.39 5.16 5.94
C PRO A 542 33.51 5.01 7.00
N MET A 543 33.52 5.84 8.04
CA MET A 543 34.51 5.76 9.12
C MET A 543 34.44 4.44 9.92
N TYR A 544 33.30 3.74 9.91
CA TYR A 544 33.22 2.43 10.54
C TYR A 544 34.13 1.39 9.88
N GLN A 545 34.33 1.49 8.56
CA GLN A 545 35.21 0.57 7.83
C GLN A 545 36.68 0.73 8.24
N GLU A 546 37.09 1.94 8.69
CA GLU A 546 38.42 2.21 9.13
C GLU A 546 38.64 1.99 10.64
N LYS A 547 37.64 2.29 11.46
CA LYS A 547 37.75 2.36 12.92
C LYS A 547 37.08 1.25 13.69
N ALA A 548 36.13 0.52 13.06
CA ALA A 548 35.34 -0.57 13.63
C ALA A 548 34.65 -0.20 14.98
N ASN A 549 34.22 1.05 15.14
CA ASN A 549 33.56 1.53 16.34
C ASN A 549 32.06 1.84 16.07
N LEU A 550 31.20 0.92 16.50
CA LEU A 550 29.74 1.05 16.34
C LEU A 550 29.18 2.27 17.06
N ASP A 551 29.74 2.63 18.22
CA ASP A 551 29.22 3.72 19.03
C ASP A 551 29.40 5.08 18.36
N LEU A 552 30.51 5.27 17.65
CA LEU A 552 30.86 6.54 17.02
C LEU A 552 30.45 6.63 15.53
N TYR A 553 30.32 5.48 14.83
CA TYR A 553 30.19 5.49 13.37
C TYR A 553 29.04 4.63 12.83
N ALA A 554 28.11 4.22 13.71
CA ALA A 554 26.94 3.48 13.25
C ALA A 554 25.63 4.03 13.83
N PHE A 555 24.60 4.10 12.99
CA PHE A 555 23.23 4.15 13.45
C PHE A 555 22.83 2.73 13.83
N GLN A 556 22.15 2.57 14.95
CA GLN A 556 21.73 1.28 15.47
C GLN A 556 20.24 1.31 15.82
N TYR A 557 19.51 0.26 15.46
CA TYR A 557 18.07 0.14 15.70
C TYR A 557 17.79 -1.22 16.31
N ARG A 558 16.85 -1.27 17.26
CA ARG A 558 16.32 -2.51 17.84
C ARG A 558 14.81 -2.53 17.73
N TYR A 559 14.26 -3.69 17.55
CA TYR A 559 12.86 -3.90 17.33
C TYR A 559 12.30 -4.90 18.33
N ASP A 560 10.98 -4.86 18.56
CA ASP A 560 10.25 -5.84 19.34
C ASP A 560 9.57 -6.91 18.45
N ASP A 561 8.85 -7.86 19.07
CA ASP A 561 8.11 -8.94 18.40
C ASP A 561 7.10 -8.45 17.33
N ARG A 562 6.73 -7.17 17.36
CA ARG A 562 5.82 -6.51 16.40
C ARG A 562 6.56 -5.69 15.34
N MET A 563 7.87 -5.80 15.28
CA MET A 563 8.74 -5.00 14.38
C MET A 563 8.64 -3.48 14.62
N ARG A 564 8.27 -3.05 15.84
CA ARG A 564 8.30 -1.64 16.24
C ARG A 564 9.69 -1.30 16.76
N CYS A 565 10.24 -0.15 16.33
CA CYS A 565 11.55 0.31 16.81
C CYS A 565 11.48 0.70 18.28
N ILE A 566 12.08 -0.08 19.16
CA ILE A 566 12.12 0.16 20.62
C ILE A 566 13.36 0.90 21.07
N GLU A 567 14.42 0.93 20.26
CA GLU A 567 15.63 1.67 20.55
C GLU A 567 16.28 2.16 19.25
N LYS A 568 16.69 3.43 19.25
CA LYS A 568 17.43 4.07 18.17
C LYS A 568 18.66 4.76 18.75
N LYS A 569 19.84 4.43 18.21
CA LYS A 569 21.10 5.07 18.59
C LYS A 569 21.73 5.75 17.39
N LEU A 570 22.01 7.04 17.52
CA LEU A 570 22.77 7.82 16.55
C LEU A 570 24.28 7.73 16.86
N PRO A 571 25.17 7.93 15.88
CA PRO A 571 26.61 7.99 16.09
C PRO A 571 27.00 9.00 17.18
N GLY A 572 27.82 8.58 18.14
CA GLY A 572 28.34 9.43 19.20
C GLY A 572 27.38 9.87 20.28
N VAL A 573 26.10 9.46 20.24
CA VAL A 573 25.12 9.81 21.28
C VAL A 573 24.52 8.56 21.93
N GLN A 574 23.93 8.75 23.11
CA GLN A 574 23.23 7.66 23.79
C GLN A 574 21.92 7.32 23.09
N ALA A 575 21.52 6.06 23.19
CA ALA A 575 20.30 5.55 22.56
C ALA A 575 19.05 6.25 23.10
N VAL A 576 18.09 6.50 22.22
CA VAL A 576 16.72 6.87 22.54
C VAL A 576 15.90 5.61 22.66
N LYS A 577 15.16 5.44 23.75
CA LYS A 577 14.24 4.33 24.00
C LYS A 577 12.82 4.73 23.71
N TYR A 578 12.04 3.79 23.20
CA TYR A 578 10.60 3.97 22.89
C TYR A 578 9.79 2.91 23.56
N VAL A 579 8.64 3.27 24.11
CA VAL A 579 7.68 2.35 24.73
C VAL A 579 6.31 2.57 24.10
N TYR A 580 5.75 1.48 23.62
CA TYR A 580 4.47 1.46 22.93
C TYR A 580 3.41 0.80 23.79
N ASP A 581 2.15 1.22 23.63
CA ASP A 581 1.00 0.59 24.25
C ASP A 581 0.52 -0.65 23.46
N GLN A 582 -0.51 -1.30 23.98
CA GLN A 582 -1.13 -2.47 23.33
C GLN A 582 -1.73 -2.14 21.95
N SER A 583 -2.05 -0.87 21.69
CA SER A 583 -2.58 -0.37 20.41
C SER A 583 -1.49 0.13 19.46
N ASP A 584 -0.22 -0.23 19.67
CA ASP A 584 0.95 0.13 18.88
C ASP A 584 1.25 1.63 18.83
N ARG A 585 0.74 2.42 19.80
CA ARG A 585 0.99 3.86 19.90
C ARG A 585 2.20 4.11 20.78
N LEU A 586 3.08 5.03 20.33
CA LEU A 586 4.22 5.49 21.13
C LEU A 586 3.72 6.28 22.35
N VAL A 587 3.84 5.73 23.56
CA VAL A 587 3.41 6.41 24.78
C VAL A 587 4.58 7.07 25.49
N PHE A 588 5.77 6.47 25.48
CA PHE A 588 6.96 7.06 26.08
C PHE A 588 8.17 7.04 25.17
N SER A 589 8.98 8.10 25.26
CA SER A 589 10.34 8.11 24.74
C SER A 589 11.32 8.66 25.75
N GLN A 590 12.58 8.22 25.69
CA GLN A 590 13.62 8.65 26.62
C GLN A 590 14.97 8.75 25.91
N ASP A 591 15.52 9.94 25.78
CA ASP A 591 16.89 10.17 25.34
C ASP A 591 17.92 10.01 26.47
N GLY A 592 19.21 10.16 26.16
CA GLY A 592 20.27 10.01 27.14
C GLY A 592 20.25 11.07 28.25
N LYS A 593 19.86 12.32 27.94
CA LYS A 593 19.76 13.39 28.94
C LYS A 593 18.57 13.16 29.88
N GLN A 594 17.44 12.77 29.30
CA GLN A 594 16.24 12.43 30.07
C GLN A 594 16.49 11.22 30.97
N ARG A 595 17.24 10.22 30.50
CA ARG A 595 17.62 9.04 31.27
C ARG A 595 18.49 9.42 32.48
N ALA A 596 19.45 10.30 32.29
CA ALA A 596 20.28 10.82 33.40
C ALA A 596 19.46 11.61 34.43
N ALA A 597 18.40 12.29 34.00
CA ALA A 597 17.49 13.05 34.84
C ALA A 597 16.32 12.23 35.43
N GLY A 598 16.21 10.94 35.10
CA GLY A 598 15.06 10.08 35.50
C GLY A 598 13.74 10.51 34.86
N LYS A 599 13.77 11.15 33.71
CA LYS A 599 12.62 11.72 33.01
C LYS A 599 12.26 10.92 31.77
N TRP A 600 11.00 11.02 31.34
CA TRP A 600 10.46 10.48 30.11
C TRP A 600 9.60 11.51 29.41
N MET A 601 9.68 11.60 28.09
CA MET A 601 8.63 12.23 27.30
C MET A 601 7.43 11.29 27.23
N PHE A 602 6.23 11.82 27.35
CA PHE A 602 4.99 11.06 27.16
C PHE A 602 4.13 11.65 26.06
N TYR A 603 3.33 10.77 25.45
CA TYR A 603 2.45 11.08 24.32
C TYR A 603 1.08 10.44 24.58
N LEU A 604 0.01 11.21 24.51
CA LEU A 604 -1.35 10.73 24.67
C LEU A 604 -2.13 10.98 23.38
N TYR A 605 -3.00 10.02 23.09
CA TYR A 605 -3.79 10.03 21.86
C TYR A 605 -5.27 9.89 22.20
N ASP A 606 -6.10 10.61 21.45
CA ASP A 606 -7.55 10.47 21.54
C ASP A 606 -8.02 9.10 20.97
N PRO A 607 -9.32 8.76 21.05
CA PRO A 607 -9.86 7.54 20.47
C PRO A 607 -9.63 7.41 18.95
N LEU A 608 -9.46 8.52 18.23
CA LEU A 608 -9.19 8.57 16.80
C LEU A 608 -7.70 8.52 16.45
N GLN A 609 -6.82 8.28 17.46
CA GLN A 609 -5.37 8.18 17.34
C GLN A 609 -4.64 9.49 17.00
N ARG A 610 -5.28 10.64 17.23
CA ARG A 610 -4.64 11.94 17.07
C ARG A 610 -3.90 12.29 18.36
N LEU A 611 -2.68 12.84 18.25
CA LEU A 611 -1.89 13.27 19.41
C LEU A 611 -2.57 14.46 20.09
N VAL A 612 -3.00 14.29 21.33
CA VAL A 612 -3.70 15.33 22.10
C VAL A 612 -2.85 15.96 23.19
N VAL A 613 -2.00 15.19 23.87
CA VAL A 613 -1.12 15.72 24.92
C VAL A 613 0.29 15.19 24.73
N LYS A 614 1.27 16.08 24.86
CA LYS A 614 2.69 15.75 24.91
C LYS A 614 3.33 16.46 26.11
N GLY A 615 4.13 15.75 26.86
CA GLY A 615 4.80 16.32 28.03
C GLY A 615 5.96 15.47 28.53
N GLU A 616 6.47 15.82 29.69
CA GLU A 616 7.53 15.11 30.40
C GLU A 616 6.99 14.59 31.76
N CYS A 617 7.48 13.45 32.21
CA CYS A 617 7.10 12.86 33.50
C CYS A 617 8.28 12.09 34.13
N SER A 618 8.12 11.64 35.39
CA SER A 618 9.15 10.90 36.13
C SER A 618 8.71 9.45 36.43
N ASN A 619 7.93 8.83 35.55
CA ASN A 619 7.44 7.47 35.72
C ASN A 619 8.56 6.43 35.72
N THR A 620 8.48 5.49 36.66
CA THR A 620 9.37 4.32 36.75
C THR A 620 8.72 3.04 36.22
N ASN A 621 7.40 3.04 36.06
CA ASN A 621 6.58 1.89 35.61
C ASN A 621 6.25 1.91 34.12
N THR A 622 7.04 2.57 33.28
CA THR A 622 6.76 2.74 31.84
C THR A 622 6.60 1.43 31.08
N ALA A 623 7.32 0.36 31.49
CA ALA A 623 7.22 -0.96 30.86
C ALA A 623 5.81 -1.58 30.98
N SER A 624 5.04 -1.22 32.00
CA SER A 624 3.67 -1.75 32.19
C SER A 624 2.70 -1.33 31.09
N VAL A 625 3.02 -0.25 30.36
CA VAL A 625 2.21 0.27 29.26
C VAL A 625 2.14 -0.71 28.09
N ALA A 626 3.17 -1.52 27.87
CA ALA A 626 3.21 -2.47 26.77
C ALA A 626 2.03 -3.47 26.75
N ASN A 627 1.48 -3.76 27.93
CA ASN A 627 0.37 -4.70 28.13
C ASN A 627 -0.98 -4.01 28.33
N THR A 628 -1.05 -2.69 28.19
CA THR A 628 -2.27 -1.90 28.42
C THR A 628 -2.59 -1.02 27.20
N LYS A 629 -3.88 -0.79 26.97
CA LYS A 629 -4.33 0.24 26.04
C LYS A 629 -4.47 1.54 26.83
N VAL A 630 -3.63 2.54 26.54
CA VAL A 630 -3.73 3.86 27.16
C VAL A 630 -4.87 4.64 26.51
N VAL A 631 -5.95 4.84 27.25
CA VAL A 631 -7.12 5.60 26.77
C VAL A 631 -7.00 7.04 27.27
N CYS A 632 -7.11 7.99 26.35
CA CYS A 632 -7.20 9.41 26.66
C CYS A 632 -8.59 9.91 26.25
N THR A 633 -9.26 10.59 27.18
CA THR A 633 -10.63 11.08 26.97
C THR A 633 -10.66 12.58 27.23
N ARG A 634 -11.37 13.32 26.37
CA ARG A 634 -11.61 14.74 26.58
C ARG A 634 -12.57 14.97 27.73
N VAL A 635 -12.29 15.98 28.54
CA VAL A 635 -13.10 16.46 29.68
C VAL A 635 -13.23 17.98 29.57
N ASN A 636 -13.93 18.59 30.53
CA ASN A 636 -14.09 20.05 30.52
C ASN A 636 -12.74 20.76 30.55
N ALA A 637 -12.67 21.92 29.86
CA ALA A 637 -11.53 22.82 29.93
C ALA A 637 -11.13 23.11 31.38
N ASN A 638 -9.85 23.29 31.66
CA ASN A 638 -9.29 23.49 33.00
C ASN A 638 -9.51 22.33 33.96
N SER A 639 -9.68 21.11 33.44
CA SER A 639 -9.76 19.87 34.27
C SER A 639 -8.90 18.77 33.63
N GLY A 640 -8.86 17.58 34.25
CA GLY A 640 -8.07 16.45 33.79
C GLY A 640 -6.57 16.58 34.13
N LEU A 641 -5.72 15.97 33.33
CA LEU A 641 -4.27 15.92 33.53
C LEU A 641 -3.68 17.33 33.45
N GLU A 642 -3.20 17.87 34.57
CA GLU A 642 -2.62 19.23 34.68
C GLU A 642 -3.49 20.31 34.01
N ASN A 643 -4.79 20.24 34.14
CA ASN A 643 -5.77 21.16 33.54
C ASN A 643 -5.74 21.19 31.98
N SER A 644 -5.30 20.14 31.37
CA SER A 644 -5.20 20.04 29.89
C SER A 644 -6.54 19.84 29.19
N GLY A 645 -7.64 19.63 29.89
CA GLY A 645 -8.91 19.21 29.29
C GLY A 645 -8.94 17.75 28.84
N TYR A 646 -7.96 16.94 29.27
CA TYR A 646 -7.88 15.52 28.94
C TYR A 646 -7.57 14.68 30.18
N THR A 647 -8.20 13.50 30.28
CA THR A 647 -7.86 12.47 31.28
C THR A 647 -7.15 11.31 30.60
N SER A 648 -6.39 10.54 31.37
CA SER A 648 -5.71 9.34 30.89
C SER A 648 -6.03 8.15 31.78
N SER A 649 -6.18 6.97 31.18
CA SER A 649 -6.29 5.70 31.95
C SER A 649 -4.97 5.27 32.57
N PHE A 650 -3.85 5.87 32.19
CA PHE A 650 -2.53 5.64 32.77
C PHE A 650 -2.13 6.83 33.66
N SER A 651 -1.54 6.53 34.81
CA SER A 651 -1.13 7.55 35.80
C SER A 651 0.27 8.06 35.49
N PHE A 652 0.43 9.39 35.42
CA PHE A 652 1.71 10.05 35.23
C PHE A 652 2.25 10.62 36.56
N THR A 653 3.54 10.42 36.81
CA THR A 653 4.23 10.95 37.99
C THR A 653 4.85 12.28 37.66
N SER A 654 4.47 13.35 38.37
CA SER A 654 4.96 14.72 38.17
C SER A 654 4.95 15.12 36.67
N PRO A 655 3.78 15.07 36.02
CA PRO A 655 3.71 15.43 34.62
C PRO A 655 3.91 16.93 34.39
N LEU A 656 4.67 17.28 33.37
CA LEU A 656 4.81 18.66 32.86
C LEU A 656 4.38 18.66 31.40
N ILE A 657 3.30 19.35 31.08
CA ILE A 657 2.73 19.38 29.73
C ILE A 657 3.43 20.45 28.91
N TYR A 658 3.85 20.06 27.68
CA TYR A 658 4.47 20.96 26.71
C TYR A 658 3.55 21.35 25.56
N LEU A 659 2.60 20.45 25.21
CA LEU A 659 1.68 20.66 24.10
C LEU A 659 0.34 20.02 24.41
N VAL A 660 -0.73 20.75 24.12
CA VAL A 660 -2.09 20.24 24.07
C VAL A 660 -2.69 20.59 22.72
N ASN A 661 -3.23 19.60 22.03
CA ASN A 661 -3.97 19.79 20.79
C ASN A 661 -5.45 19.53 21.05
N TYR A 662 -6.30 20.47 20.68
CA TYR A 662 -7.75 20.33 20.68
C TYR A 662 -8.23 20.17 19.25
N TYR A 663 -9.05 19.17 19.04
CA TYR A 663 -9.64 18.83 17.75
C TYR A 663 -11.14 18.98 17.81
N ASP A 664 -11.77 19.17 16.66
CA ASP A 664 -13.20 19.13 16.39
C ASP A 664 -13.99 20.38 16.88
N ASP A 665 -13.51 21.16 17.83
CA ASP A 665 -14.12 22.43 18.28
C ASP A 665 -13.08 23.39 18.90
N TYR A 666 -13.55 24.60 19.25
CA TYR A 666 -12.76 25.65 19.90
C TYR A 666 -13.15 25.86 21.38
N ASN A 667 -13.85 24.91 22.03
CA ASN A 667 -14.34 25.01 23.41
C ASN A 667 -13.24 24.70 24.45
N PHE A 668 -12.05 25.27 24.24
CA PHE A 668 -10.90 25.09 25.13
C PHE A 668 -10.51 26.36 25.90
N ARG A 669 -11.24 27.44 25.74
CA ARG A 669 -11.04 28.73 26.42
C ARG A 669 -11.97 28.90 27.59
#